data_09600c6824a68905a492850ffd1ce91e
#
_entry.id   09600c6824a68905a492850ffd1ce91e
#
_cell.length_a   1.000
_cell.length_b   1.000
_cell.length_c   1.000
_cell.angle_alpha   90.00
_cell.angle_beta   90.00
_cell.angle_gamma   90.00
#
_symmetry.space_group_name_H-M   'P 1'
#
loop_
_entity.id
_entity.type
_entity.pdbx_description
1 polymer ?
#
loop_
_entity_poly.entity_id
_entity_poly.type
_entity_poly.pdbx_seq_one_letter_code
_entity_poly.pdbx_strand_id
1 'polypeptide(L)'
;MTQQQASLSPLKRANPSDSDALIHCIYDSSHELMQFMFGDKATALAVLRKLYSHSNGLFSYRFGWTYSQHSEIKGAVLGYSRHQLKQQEFMSATQLLIAVPLRLKAHLLTTVRNALEGYVPLPSKGAFYINNIAVCESARGQGIGAAILDALCLQLKQQGYRYIELDVTECNQGAIRFYNNYGFTQVSQSGYEQHGLPILLRMRYVLGDKAHAGQQPSYTNVIKEVSRLYPIAVDEVYSPGTIEQLQTMLNTTTKPISIGGGRYSMGGQIAHEGSLHIDMRGLNRIIDLNVAAKTIRVQAGARWRDIQAAIKDDGLAVKIMQTYANFTVGGSLSVNCHGRYVGLGPLVLSVNEILLLLEDGTAVVASPTQHSELFYGAIGGYGAIGIIVEVELSLTTDSHIERLHTKMPLSQYPAFFNRNIKTNSDAVFHNADMLPPHFDKVQAITWESTDKAVNAAPRKARKLYLAEKYMLWTITEAPFGYWLREYIYESLLYWRNKITTRNDEANYDVAELEPISREKTTYVLQEYFIPVGNIEKFTPTMTEILKRYAVNTVNISIRHAKQDPGTLLAWAREEMFAFVLYYKQGASPADQARVAIWTRELIEAAIHAGGCYYLPYQPHARFDQFHRAYPNATTLFALKDKWDPNYRFRHCLWEKYYRQSDDQRLFSPDEINQSEFRQVYNTISGRDNFYLFLQNIYHLYPEHQFHQRILDTCQQFNNDEAIYEELQYALVGIKPALGDIRYALPALAKQKREMIKQTQAILPTKHHLEGYLEIGTTGRYVNGLKKALKLSGKVFISNDMTPDHSLAEIAERGSIKPVGEFFALDDYEPIPDNIIADNSLDLITCYIGLHHCPPDKLDAYIASICRVLKPDGYFILRDHNAGTTQQRTFCSLVHTVFNAGINVSWLDNQAELRNFQGIDYWIAVLEKHGLYDIKQYLLQDHDPSLNTLMCFCKTFKGKLIE
;
A
#
# COMPACT_ATOMS: atom_id res chain seq x y z
N MET A 1 27.99 -5.42 -52.14
CA MET A 1 28.96 -6.28 -51.45
C MET A 1 29.25 -5.56 -50.15
N THR A 2 28.86 -5.99 -48.98
CA THR A 2 28.81 -7.32 -48.39
C THR A 2 27.71 -7.42 -47.38
N GLN A 3 26.80 -8.36 -47.54
CA GLN A 3 25.93 -8.86 -46.47
C GLN A 3 26.82 -9.64 -45.49
N GLN A 4 26.97 -9.13 -44.25
CA GLN A 4 27.62 -9.90 -43.20
C GLN A 4 26.54 -10.68 -42.42
N GLN A 5 26.67 -12.00 -42.50
CA GLN A 5 26.04 -13.07 -41.78
C GLN A 5 25.70 -12.70 -40.32
N ALA A 6 24.44 -12.65 -40.00
CA ALA A 6 23.98 -12.79 -38.63
C ALA A 6 24.38 -14.20 -38.12
N SER A 7 25.38 -14.31 -37.29
CA SER A 7 25.77 -15.55 -36.65
C SER A 7 24.62 -16.00 -35.72
N LEU A 8 23.90 -17.04 -36.09
CA LEU A 8 22.89 -17.69 -35.29
C LEU A 8 23.48 -18.02 -33.89
N SER A 9 22.93 -17.44 -32.86
CA SER A 9 23.33 -17.73 -31.46
C SER A 9 23.28 -19.27 -31.27
N PRO A 10 24.32 -19.91 -30.72
CA PRO A 10 24.37 -21.34 -30.45
C PRO A 10 23.31 -21.77 -29.39
N LEU A 11 22.74 -20.80 -28.63
CA LEU A 11 21.68 -21.01 -27.66
C LEU A 11 20.31 -20.68 -28.29
N LYS A 12 19.44 -21.68 -28.47
CA LYS A 12 18.11 -21.56 -29.06
C LYS A 12 17.01 -21.96 -28.08
N ARG A 13 15.80 -21.42 -28.30
CA ARG A 13 14.61 -21.91 -27.56
C ARG A 13 14.39 -23.39 -27.87
N ALA A 14 14.07 -24.16 -26.84
CA ALA A 14 13.80 -25.57 -26.95
C ALA A 14 12.47 -25.86 -27.67
N ASN A 15 12.44 -26.98 -28.37
CA ASN A 15 11.26 -27.49 -29.07
C ASN A 15 10.78 -28.81 -28.42
N PRO A 16 9.55 -29.27 -28.69
CA PRO A 16 9.08 -30.58 -28.23
C PRO A 16 9.99 -31.74 -28.66
N SER A 17 10.66 -31.66 -29.81
CA SER A 17 11.63 -32.66 -30.28
C SER A 17 12.91 -32.76 -29.46
N ASP A 18 13.26 -31.73 -28.67
CA ASP A 18 14.47 -31.69 -27.85
C ASP A 18 14.27 -32.38 -26.50
N SER A 19 13.15 -33.11 -26.30
CA SER A 19 12.68 -33.65 -25.04
C SER A 19 13.73 -34.49 -24.32
N ASP A 20 14.35 -35.45 -25.03
CA ASP A 20 15.26 -36.39 -24.38
C ASP A 20 16.53 -35.70 -23.81
N ALA A 21 17.11 -34.76 -24.54
CA ALA A 21 18.25 -33.98 -24.05
C ALA A 21 17.89 -33.14 -22.81
N LEU A 22 16.72 -32.45 -22.82
CA LEU A 22 16.30 -31.59 -21.73
C LEU A 22 15.86 -32.34 -20.47
N ILE A 23 15.12 -33.43 -20.58
CA ILE A 23 14.69 -34.20 -19.40
C ILE A 23 15.85 -34.85 -18.69
N HIS A 24 16.87 -35.34 -19.44
CA HIS A 24 18.11 -35.83 -18.84
C HIS A 24 18.86 -34.69 -18.14
N CYS A 25 18.96 -33.53 -18.76
CA CYS A 25 19.58 -32.35 -18.18
C CYS A 25 18.88 -31.91 -16.87
N ILE A 26 17.54 -31.88 -16.86
CA ILE A 26 16.74 -31.54 -15.67
C ILE A 26 16.99 -32.55 -14.54
N TYR A 27 16.97 -33.84 -14.85
CA TYR A 27 17.24 -34.88 -13.88
C TYR A 27 18.66 -34.79 -13.29
N ASP A 28 19.68 -34.69 -14.15
CA ASP A 28 21.09 -34.70 -13.72
C ASP A 28 21.48 -33.45 -12.93
N SER A 29 20.84 -32.30 -13.17
CA SER A 29 21.06 -31.05 -12.42
C SER A 29 20.42 -31.04 -11.02
N SER A 30 19.45 -31.94 -10.73
CA SER A 30 18.68 -31.96 -9.47
C SER A 30 18.37 -33.38 -9.04
N HIS A 31 19.31 -34.33 -9.23
CA HIS A 31 19.02 -35.77 -9.06
C HIS A 31 18.54 -36.15 -7.67
N GLU A 32 19.06 -35.53 -6.59
CA GLU A 32 18.63 -35.78 -5.20
C GLU A 32 17.15 -35.39 -5.02
N LEU A 33 16.77 -34.21 -5.47
CA LEU A 33 15.37 -33.75 -5.42
C LEU A 33 14.46 -34.62 -6.28
N MET A 34 14.89 -35.00 -7.49
CA MET A 34 14.11 -35.88 -8.39
C MET A 34 13.94 -37.27 -7.81
N GLN A 35 14.97 -37.82 -7.17
CA GLN A 35 14.90 -39.12 -6.48
C GLN A 35 13.98 -39.06 -5.25
N PHE A 36 14.05 -37.98 -4.46
CA PHE A 36 13.13 -37.73 -3.35
C PHE A 36 11.67 -37.66 -3.79
N MET A 37 11.39 -36.98 -4.90
CA MET A 37 10.01 -36.82 -5.42
C MET A 37 9.47 -38.10 -6.05
N PHE A 38 10.28 -38.85 -6.82
CA PHE A 38 9.81 -39.91 -7.71
C PHE A 38 10.33 -41.31 -7.35
N GLY A 39 11.26 -41.43 -6.46
CA GLY A 39 11.83 -42.68 -5.94
C GLY A 39 12.96 -43.27 -6.81
N ASP A 40 12.80 -43.28 -8.15
CA ASP A 40 13.81 -43.84 -9.07
C ASP A 40 13.92 -43.00 -10.38
N LYS A 41 15.08 -43.13 -11.06
CA LYS A 41 15.41 -42.43 -12.29
C LYS A 41 14.44 -42.70 -13.43
N ALA A 42 14.01 -43.93 -13.61
CA ALA A 42 13.11 -44.33 -14.71
C ALA A 42 11.73 -43.69 -14.57
N THR A 43 11.18 -43.70 -13.34
CA THR A 43 9.92 -43.05 -13.00
C THR A 43 10.04 -41.53 -13.18
N ALA A 44 11.13 -40.90 -12.71
CA ALA A 44 11.38 -39.49 -12.86
C ALA A 44 11.41 -39.07 -14.33
N LEU A 45 12.20 -39.75 -15.17
CA LEU A 45 12.31 -39.45 -16.61
C LEU A 45 10.96 -39.66 -17.35
N ALA A 46 10.18 -40.69 -17.00
CA ALA A 46 8.86 -40.92 -17.57
C ALA A 46 7.87 -39.79 -17.22
N VAL A 47 7.90 -39.29 -16.00
CA VAL A 47 7.08 -38.17 -15.55
C VAL A 47 7.55 -36.85 -16.23
N LEU A 48 8.84 -36.56 -16.24
CA LEU A 48 9.40 -35.37 -16.89
C LEU A 48 9.08 -35.33 -18.38
N ARG A 49 9.13 -36.48 -19.10
CA ARG A 49 8.76 -36.56 -20.51
C ARG A 49 7.31 -36.13 -20.77
N LYS A 50 6.38 -36.51 -19.88
CA LYS A 50 4.98 -36.08 -19.95
C LYS A 50 4.85 -34.57 -19.68
N LEU A 51 5.51 -34.04 -18.64
CA LEU A 51 5.45 -32.63 -18.28
C LEU A 51 6.07 -31.74 -19.36
N TYR A 52 7.19 -32.17 -19.93
CA TYR A 52 7.90 -31.40 -20.96
C TYR A 52 7.06 -31.16 -22.22
N SER A 53 6.27 -32.15 -22.65
CA SER A 53 5.44 -32.09 -23.86
C SER A 53 4.31 -31.05 -23.79
N HIS A 54 3.94 -30.58 -22.59
CA HIS A 54 2.91 -29.57 -22.44
C HIS A 54 3.44 -28.16 -22.75
N SER A 55 2.57 -27.30 -23.30
CA SER A 55 2.89 -25.87 -23.54
C SER A 55 2.87 -25.02 -22.28
N ASN A 56 2.36 -25.53 -21.16
CA ASN A 56 2.24 -24.85 -19.85
C ASN A 56 2.89 -25.70 -18.77
N GLY A 57 3.18 -25.08 -17.62
CA GLY A 57 3.83 -25.72 -16.46
C GLY A 57 5.35 -25.47 -16.44
N LEU A 58 5.93 -25.51 -15.25
CA LEU A 58 7.35 -25.12 -15.00
C LEU A 58 8.38 -26.04 -15.68
N PHE A 59 8.00 -27.25 -16.03
CA PHE A 59 8.84 -28.21 -16.78
C PHE A 59 8.54 -28.23 -18.28
N SER A 60 7.78 -27.26 -18.81
CA SER A 60 7.44 -27.14 -20.23
C SER A 60 8.66 -26.79 -21.08
N TYR A 61 8.73 -27.33 -22.33
CA TYR A 61 9.73 -26.95 -23.32
C TYR A 61 9.79 -25.44 -23.56
N ARG A 62 8.69 -24.69 -23.35
CA ARG A 62 8.63 -23.23 -23.54
C ARG A 62 9.58 -22.44 -22.64
N PHE A 63 9.94 -22.99 -21.51
CA PHE A 63 10.88 -22.39 -20.55
C PHE A 63 12.31 -22.91 -20.70
N GLY A 64 12.57 -23.73 -21.75
CA GLY A 64 13.84 -24.34 -22.05
C GLY A 64 14.63 -23.64 -23.15
N TRP A 65 15.95 -23.77 -23.06
CA TRP A 65 16.91 -23.46 -24.14
C TRP A 65 17.84 -24.64 -24.32
N THR A 66 18.25 -24.90 -25.56
CA THR A 66 19.26 -25.87 -25.92
C THR A 66 20.47 -25.19 -26.51
N TYR A 67 21.67 -25.66 -26.12
CA TYR A 67 22.94 -25.23 -26.67
C TYR A 67 23.48 -26.34 -27.58
N SER A 68 23.69 -26.04 -28.88
CA SER A 68 24.09 -26.99 -29.89
C SER A 68 25.43 -26.63 -30.53
N GLN A 69 26.29 -27.64 -30.72
CA GLN A 69 27.50 -27.56 -31.53
C GLN A 69 27.46 -28.69 -32.59
N HIS A 70 27.76 -28.35 -33.85
CA HIS A 70 27.72 -29.31 -34.96
C HIS A 70 26.40 -30.09 -35.08
N SER A 71 25.27 -29.40 -34.85
CA SER A 71 23.92 -29.98 -34.86
C SER A 71 23.60 -30.95 -33.72
N GLU A 72 24.47 -31.11 -32.74
CA GLU A 72 24.26 -31.96 -31.56
C GLU A 72 24.05 -31.11 -30.33
N ILE A 73 23.04 -31.42 -29.52
CA ILE A 73 22.74 -30.71 -28.25
C ILE A 73 23.80 -31.10 -27.22
N LYS A 74 24.59 -30.14 -26.76
CA LYS A 74 25.68 -30.30 -25.78
C LYS A 74 25.30 -29.83 -24.37
N GLY A 75 24.22 -29.07 -24.25
CA GLY A 75 23.74 -28.62 -22.94
C GLY A 75 22.37 -27.97 -23.03
N ALA A 76 21.76 -27.75 -21.87
CA ALA A 76 20.44 -27.18 -21.79
C ALA A 76 20.23 -26.34 -20.52
N VAL A 77 19.28 -25.40 -20.59
CA VAL A 77 18.84 -24.56 -19.48
C VAL A 77 17.32 -24.60 -19.43
N LEU A 78 16.78 -24.65 -18.22
CA LEU A 78 15.37 -24.41 -17.92
C LEU A 78 15.29 -23.23 -16.93
N GLY A 79 14.54 -22.20 -17.27
CA GLY A 79 14.46 -21.03 -16.39
C GLY A 79 13.30 -20.13 -16.72
N TYR A 80 12.95 -19.26 -15.77
CA TYR A 80 11.80 -18.39 -15.83
C TYR A 80 11.95 -17.18 -14.92
N SER A 81 11.15 -16.15 -15.17
CA SER A 81 11.03 -15.03 -14.25
C SER A 81 10.25 -15.43 -12.98
N ARG A 82 10.41 -14.65 -11.92
CA ARG A 82 9.58 -14.78 -10.70
C ARG A 82 8.08 -14.79 -11.02
N HIS A 83 7.67 -14.02 -12.01
CA HIS A 83 6.29 -13.93 -12.45
C HIS A 83 5.81 -15.23 -13.11
N GLN A 84 6.56 -15.75 -14.07
CA GLN A 84 6.26 -17.00 -14.76
C GLN A 84 6.22 -18.18 -13.76
N LEU A 85 7.12 -18.19 -12.76
CA LEU A 85 7.10 -19.20 -11.70
C LEU A 85 5.75 -19.21 -10.96
N LYS A 86 5.31 -18.05 -10.44
CA LYS A 86 4.03 -17.95 -9.72
C LYS A 86 2.82 -18.31 -10.57
N GLN A 87 2.86 -17.90 -11.84
CA GLN A 87 1.76 -18.12 -12.79
C GLN A 87 1.60 -19.59 -13.14
N GLN A 88 2.72 -20.32 -13.25
CA GLN A 88 2.74 -21.73 -13.67
C GLN A 88 2.69 -22.72 -12.49
N GLU A 89 2.81 -22.27 -11.25
CA GLU A 89 2.90 -23.13 -10.06
C GLU A 89 1.67 -24.04 -9.89
N PHE A 90 0.47 -23.47 -9.95
CA PHE A 90 -0.78 -24.24 -9.83
C PHE A 90 -0.96 -25.23 -10.98
N MET A 91 -0.68 -24.81 -12.20
CA MET A 91 -0.78 -25.68 -13.38
C MET A 91 0.25 -26.79 -13.31
N SER A 92 1.48 -26.50 -12.87
CA SER A 92 2.54 -27.48 -12.69
C SER A 92 2.18 -28.52 -11.64
N ALA A 93 1.60 -28.12 -10.50
CA ALA A 93 1.15 -29.04 -9.46
C ALA A 93 0.05 -29.99 -9.97
N THR A 94 -0.90 -29.43 -10.73
CA THR A 94 -2.00 -30.23 -11.34
C THR A 94 -1.46 -31.23 -12.38
N GLN A 95 -0.60 -30.77 -13.29
CA GLN A 95 0.00 -31.64 -14.31
C GLN A 95 0.88 -32.72 -13.68
N LEU A 96 1.65 -32.37 -12.64
CA LEU A 96 2.46 -33.32 -11.91
C LEU A 96 1.61 -34.44 -11.29
N LEU A 97 0.49 -34.10 -10.62
CA LEU A 97 -0.44 -35.09 -10.05
C LEU A 97 -1.09 -35.99 -11.11
N ILE A 98 -1.32 -35.48 -12.32
CA ILE A 98 -1.84 -36.25 -13.45
C ILE A 98 -0.75 -37.19 -14.02
N ALA A 99 0.49 -36.69 -14.15
CA ALA A 99 1.59 -37.41 -14.80
C ALA A 99 2.14 -38.56 -13.96
N VAL A 100 2.10 -38.46 -12.62
CA VAL A 100 2.69 -39.46 -11.72
C VAL A 100 1.82 -40.72 -11.57
N PRO A 101 2.42 -41.89 -11.32
CA PRO A 101 1.70 -43.13 -10.98
C PRO A 101 0.88 -42.97 -9.70
N LEU A 102 -0.24 -43.71 -9.61
CA LEU A 102 -1.18 -43.62 -8.49
C LEU A 102 -0.48 -43.83 -7.12
N ARG A 103 0.48 -44.72 -7.05
CA ARG A 103 1.28 -45.04 -5.85
C ARG A 103 2.05 -43.87 -5.27
N LEU A 104 2.42 -42.89 -6.11
CA LEU A 104 3.20 -41.71 -5.69
C LEU A 104 2.33 -40.50 -5.36
N LYS A 105 1.05 -40.49 -5.68
CA LYS A 105 0.17 -39.34 -5.44
C LYS A 105 0.06 -38.95 -3.96
N ALA A 106 -0.10 -39.95 -3.09
CA ALA A 106 -0.14 -39.71 -1.64
C ALA A 106 1.19 -39.16 -1.14
N HIS A 107 2.34 -39.72 -1.56
CA HIS A 107 3.67 -39.23 -1.23
C HIS A 107 3.89 -37.76 -1.66
N LEU A 108 3.51 -37.41 -2.88
CA LEU A 108 3.61 -36.04 -3.37
C LEU A 108 2.71 -35.03 -2.61
N LEU A 109 1.48 -35.43 -2.30
CA LEU A 109 0.51 -34.55 -1.61
C LEU A 109 0.84 -34.31 -0.13
N THR A 110 1.57 -35.21 0.49
CA THR A 110 1.91 -35.14 1.93
C THR A 110 3.41 -34.86 2.13
N THR A 111 4.26 -35.83 1.93
CA THR A 111 5.68 -35.78 2.26
C THR A 111 6.41 -34.74 1.42
N VAL A 112 6.26 -34.79 0.09
CA VAL A 112 6.97 -33.87 -0.82
C VAL A 112 6.47 -32.45 -0.66
N ARG A 113 5.16 -32.25 -0.60
CA ARG A 113 4.59 -30.91 -0.40
C ARG A 113 5.10 -30.26 0.89
N ASN A 114 5.08 -31.00 2.01
CA ASN A 114 5.53 -30.47 3.30
C ASN A 114 7.05 -30.20 3.31
N ALA A 115 7.84 -31.05 2.64
CA ALA A 115 9.30 -30.86 2.55
C ALA A 115 9.69 -29.70 1.63
N LEU A 116 8.94 -29.44 0.55
CA LEU A 116 9.21 -28.36 -0.40
C LEU A 116 8.63 -27.02 0.02
N GLU A 117 7.75 -26.99 1.01
CA GLU A 117 7.20 -25.73 1.53
C GLU A 117 8.31 -24.89 2.17
N GLY A 118 8.74 -23.82 1.45
CA GLY A 118 9.85 -22.96 1.86
C GLY A 118 11.25 -23.46 1.50
N TYR A 119 11.40 -24.65 0.91
CA TYR A 119 12.69 -25.23 0.53
C TYR A 119 13.35 -24.46 -0.62
N VAL A 120 12.59 -24.10 -1.67
CA VAL A 120 13.07 -23.26 -2.77
C VAL A 120 12.45 -21.88 -2.63
N PRO A 121 13.16 -20.87 -2.11
CA PRO A 121 12.59 -19.52 -1.95
C PRO A 121 12.37 -18.85 -3.30
N LEU A 122 11.35 -17.99 -3.38
CA LEU A 122 11.04 -17.25 -4.60
C LEU A 122 12.23 -16.39 -5.05
N PRO A 123 12.52 -16.33 -6.37
CA PRO A 123 13.57 -15.47 -6.92
C PRO A 123 13.32 -13.98 -6.60
N SER A 124 14.38 -13.19 -6.57
CA SER A 124 14.31 -11.75 -6.34
C SER A 124 13.54 -11.02 -7.45
N LYS A 125 12.99 -9.84 -7.13
CA LYS A 125 12.39 -8.98 -8.16
C LYS A 125 13.44 -8.56 -9.19
N GLY A 126 13.10 -8.66 -10.48
CA GLY A 126 14.03 -8.35 -11.57
C GLY A 126 15.06 -9.45 -11.87
N ALA A 127 14.97 -10.60 -11.19
CA ALA A 127 15.82 -11.75 -11.46
C ALA A 127 15.17 -12.73 -12.46
N PHE A 128 15.98 -13.25 -13.36
CA PHE A 128 15.68 -14.48 -14.09
C PHE A 128 16.22 -15.66 -13.28
N TYR A 129 15.39 -16.64 -13.00
CA TYR A 129 15.75 -17.81 -12.21
C TYR A 129 16.06 -19.00 -13.11
N ILE A 130 17.29 -19.49 -13.05
CA ILE A 130 17.69 -20.75 -13.69
C ILE A 130 17.32 -21.89 -12.74
N ASN A 131 16.27 -22.62 -13.10
CA ASN A 131 15.82 -23.78 -12.32
C ASN A 131 16.72 -24.99 -12.54
N ASN A 132 17.15 -25.22 -13.79
CA ASN A 132 18.03 -26.30 -14.15
C ASN A 132 19.02 -25.83 -15.23
N ILE A 133 20.29 -26.20 -15.11
CA ILE A 133 21.32 -26.04 -16.14
C ILE A 133 22.25 -27.24 -16.08
N ALA A 134 22.50 -27.86 -17.20
CA ALA A 134 23.46 -28.95 -17.28
C ALA A 134 24.14 -29.02 -18.67
N VAL A 135 25.34 -29.58 -18.67
CA VAL A 135 26.12 -29.89 -19.85
C VAL A 135 26.23 -31.41 -19.95
N CYS A 136 26.00 -31.96 -21.15
CA CYS A 136 26.11 -33.38 -21.42
C CYS A 136 27.46 -33.92 -20.92
N GLU A 137 27.52 -35.12 -20.37
CA GLU A 137 28.68 -35.68 -19.73
C GLU A 137 29.91 -35.70 -20.67
N SER A 138 29.70 -36.10 -21.94
CA SER A 138 30.69 -36.09 -22.98
C SER A 138 31.29 -34.73 -23.40
N ALA A 139 30.62 -33.64 -22.95
CA ALA A 139 30.97 -32.27 -23.29
C ALA A 139 31.42 -31.42 -22.08
N ARG A 140 31.51 -32.03 -20.88
CA ARG A 140 32.00 -31.38 -19.67
C ARG A 140 33.48 -31.04 -19.78
N GLY A 141 33.92 -29.96 -19.10
CA GLY A 141 35.31 -29.50 -19.16
C GLY A 141 35.70 -28.70 -20.41
N GLN A 142 34.83 -28.58 -21.40
CA GLN A 142 35.07 -27.88 -22.68
C GLN A 142 34.63 -26.41 -22.70
N GLY A 143 34.32 -25.80 -21.55
CA GLY A 143 33.91 -24.41 -21.45
C GLY A 143 32.43 -24.17 -21.82
N ILE A 144 31.64 -25.19 -22.16
CA ILE A 144 30.25 -25.06 -22.65
C ILE A 144 29.33 -24.44 -21.61
N GLY A 145 29.50 -24.75 -20.34
CA GLY A 145 28.71 -24.13 -19.26
C GLY A 145 28.84 -22.60 -19.24
N ALA A 146 30.06 -22.08 -19.41
CA ALA A 146 30.30 -20.66 -19.52
C ALA A 146 29.68 -20.07 -20.79
N ALA A 147 29.82 -20.72 -21.92
CA ALA A 147 29.24 -20.29 -23.20
C ALA A 147 27.70 -20.24 -23.18
N ILE A 148 27.06 -21.17 -22.45
CA ILE A 148 25.61 -21.15 -22.22
C ILE A 148 25.22 -19.92 -21.38
N LEU A 149 25.92 -19.65 -20.28
CA LEU A 149 25.67 -18.49 -19.43
C LEU A 149 25.92 -17.17 -20.16
N ASP A 150 27.00 -17.07 -20.97
CA ASP A 150 27.29 -15.88 -21.78
C ASP A 150 26.16 -15.56 -22.76
N ALA A 151 25.71 -16.58 -23.51
CA ALA A 151 24.61 -16.42 -24.46
C ALA A 151 23.29 -16.08 -23.78
N LEU A 152 23.03 -16.69 -22.63
CA LEU A 152 21.82 -16.41 -21.84
C LEU A 152 21.88 -15.00 -21.22
N CYS A 153 23.03 -14.57 -20.68
CA CYS A 153 23.24 -13.22 -20.15
C CYS A 153 22.94 -12.15 -21.21
N LEU A 154 23.42 -12.35 -22.44
CA LEU A 154 23.16 -11.42 -23.54
C LEU A 154 21.67 -11.28 -23.85
N GLN A 155 20.93 -12.41 -23.95
CA GLN A 155 19.51 -12.42 -24.20
C GLN A 155 18.71 -11.80 -23.06
N LEU A 156 19.06 -12.12 -21.78
CA LEU A 156 18.34 -11.62 -20.62
C LEU A 156 18.62 -10.13 -20.35
N LYS A 157 19.82 -9.63 -20.66
CA LYS A 157 20.12 -8.19 -20.62
C LYS A 157 19.26 -7.42 -21.62
N GLN A 158 19.06 -7.93 -22.84
CA GLN A 158 18.16 -7.34 -23.83
C GLN A 158 16.68 -7.36 -23.39
N GLN A 159 16.28 -8.32 -22.58
CA GLN A 159 14.94 -8.45 -21.99
C GLN A 159 14.75 -7.65 -20.70
N GLY A 160 15.74 -6.86 -20.27
CA GLY A 160 15.63 -5.97 -19.11
C GLY A 160 15.79 -6.65 -17.74
N TYR A 161 16.26 -7.89 -17.67
CA TYR A 161 16.59 -8.52 -16.39
C TYR A 161 17.81 -7.88 -15.76
N ARG A 162 17.81 -7.73 -14.43
CA ARG A 162 18.92 -7.16 -13.65
C ARG A 162 19.84 -8.23 -13.10
N TYR A 163 19.30 -9.41 -12.82
CA TYR A 163 19.99 -10.50 -12.14
C TYR A 163 19.69 -11.85 -12.81
N ILE A 164 20.65 -12.77 -12.72
CA ILE A 164 20.39 -14.20 -12.86
C ILE A 164 20.54 -14.82 -11.47
N GLU A 165 19.55 -15.62 -11.07
CA GLU A 165 19.60 -16.38 -9.81
C GLU A 165 19.46 -17.88 -10.10
N LEU A 166 20.12 -18.69 -9.28
CA LEU A 166 19.99 -20.15 -9.28
C LEU A 166 20.24 -20.69 -7.87
N ASP A 167 19.77 -21.91 -7.62
CA ASP A 167 20.09 -22.63 -6.40
C ASP A 167 21.04 -23.79 -6.70
N VAL A 168 22.05 -23.95 -5.83
CA VAL A 168 22.98 -25.07 -5.89
C VAL A 168 23.05 -25.75 -4.52
N THR A 169 23.11 -27.09 -4.50
CA THR A 169 23.23 -27.84 -3.25
C THR A 169 24.60 -27.59 -2.62
N GLU A 170 24.64 -27.40 -1.30
CA GLU A 170 25.88 -27.16 -0.54
C GLU A 170 26.94 -28.24 -0.78
N CYS A 171 26.56 -29.50 -1.00
CA CYS A 171 27.45 -30.62 -1.28
C CYS A 171 28.07 -30.55 -2.70
N ASN A 172 27.47 -29.78 -3.65
CA ASN A 172 27.99 -29.68 -5.02
C ASN A 172 29.13 -28.65 -5.15
N GLN A 173 30.25 -28.94 -4.54
CA GLN A 173 31.42 -28.05 -4.54
C GLN A 173 31.97 -27.74 -5.94
N GLY A 174 31.78 -28.63 -6.93
CA GLY A 174 32.13 -28.40 -8.33
C GLY A 174 31.34 -27.28 -8.97
N ALA A 175 30.02 -27.31 -8.82
CA ALA A 175 29.12 -26.26 -9.34
C ALA A 175 29.33 -24.92 -8.61
N ILE A 176 29.51 -24.94 -7.28
CA ILE A 176 29.77 -23.74 -6.50
C ILE A 176 31.03 -23.02 -6.99
N ARG A 177 32.17 -23.78 -7.19
CA ARG A 177 33.39 -23.21 -7.77
C ARG A 177 33.18 -22.65 -9.18
N PHE A 178 32.44 -23.37 -10.03
CA PHE A 178 32.13 -22.91 -11.37
C PHE A 178 31.35 -21.57 -11.36
N TYR A 179 30.28 -21.45 -10.55
CA TYR A 179 29.49 -20.23 -10.47
C TYR A 179 30.27 -19.06 -9.87
N ASN A 180 31.06 -19.31 -8.80
CA ASN A 180 31.93 -18.27 -8.22
C ASN A 180 32.96 -17.76 -9.23
N ASN A 181 33.63 -18.67 -9.98
CA ASN A 181 34.59 -18.30 -11.03
C ASN A 181 33.93 -17.54 -12.20
N TYR A 182 32.66 -17.81 -12.49
CA TYR A 182 31.90 -17.07 -13.48
C TYR A 182 31.51 -15.66 -13.01
N GLY A 183 31.44 -15.43 -11.70
CA GLY A 183 31.09 -14.14 -11.08
C GLY A 183 29.76 -14.13 -10.35
N PHE A 184 29.15 -15.29 -10.09
CA PHE A 184 28.04 -15.39 -9.15
C PHE A 184 28.51 -15.21 -7.71
N THR A 185 27.65 -14.62 -6.87
CA THR A 185 27.87 -14.48 -5.43
C THR A 185 26.75 -15.16 -4.67
N GLN A 186 27.04 -15.77 -3.53
CA GLN A 186 26.01 -16.33 -2.65
C GLN A 186 25.23 -15.19 -1.98
N VAL A 187 23.89 -15.20 -2.08
CA VAL A 187 23.01 -14.16 -1.50
C VAL A 187 22.11 -14.67 -0.37
N SER A 188 21.85 -15.97 -0.32
CA SER A 188 21.08 -16.59 0.77
C SER A 188 21.30 -18.11 0.79
N GLN A 189 20.80 -18.74 1.84
CA GLN A 189 20.70 -20.20 1.91
C GLN A 189 19.30 -20.60 2.38
N SER A 190 18.84 -21.77 1.99
CA SER A 190 17.55 -22.34 2.36
C SER A 190 17.63 -23.86 2.50
N GLY A 191 16.60 -24.43 3.11
CA GLY A 191 16.60 -25.84 3.47
C GLY A 191 17.09 -26.08 4.89
N TYR A 192 16.49 -27.06 5.54
CA TYR A 192 16.91 -27.59 6.83
C TYR A 192 17.04 -29.10 6.70
N GLU A 193 17.94 -29.74 7.43
CA GLU A 193 18.17 -31.20 7.40
C GLU A 193 16.96 -32.07 7.78
N GLN A 194 15.80 -31.48 8.06
CA GLN A 194 14.62 -32.19 8.62
C GLN A 194 13.98 -33.25 7.71
N HIS A 195 14.30 -33.29 6.40
CA HIS A 195 13.66 -34.23 5.45
C HIS A 195 14.64 -34.97 4.56
N GLY A 196 15.94 -34.95 4.88
CA GLY A 196 16.97 -35.63 4.06
C GLY A 196 17.29 -34.96 2.73
N LEU A 197 16.84 -33.71 2.53
CA LEU A 197 17.20 -32.86 1.40
C LEU A 197 18.40 -31.97 1.77
N PRO A 198 19.37 -31.76 0.86
CA PRO A 198 20.55 -30.93 1.12
C PRO A 198 20.19 -29.45 1.25
N ILE A 199 21.03 -28.69 1.94
CA ILE A 199 20.91 -27.23 1.99
C ILE A 199 21.13 -26.65 0.59
N LEU A 200 20.33 -25.65 0.21
CA LEU A 200 20.45 -24.91 -1.05
C LEU A 200 21.13 -23.57 -0.81
N LEU A 201 22.14 -23.27 -1.60
CA LEU A 201 22.80 -21.96 -1.66
C LEU A 201 22.23 -21.18 -2.85
N ARG A 202 21.59 -20.05 -2.61
CA ARG A 202 21.15 -19.14 -3.66
C ARG A 202 22.33 -18.33 -4.15
N MET A 203 22.64 -18.50 -5.45
CA MET A 203 23.71 -17.76 -6.13
C MET A 203 23.10 -16.73 -7.08
N ARG A 204 23.71 -15.54 -7.17
CA ARG A 204 23.25 -14.41 -8.02
C ARG A 204 24.38 -13.89 -8.88
N TYR A 205 24.06 -13.61 -10.15
CA TYR A 205 24.92 -12.89 -11.09
C TYR A 205 24.25 -11.58 -11.53
N VAL A 206 24.99 -10.47 -11.58
CA VAL A 206 24.49 -9.14 -11.97
C VAL A 206 24.67 -8.91 -13.47
N LEU A 207 23.58 -8.66 -14.20
CA LEU A 207 23.55 -8.37 -15.63
C LEU A 207 23.83 -6.88 -15.93
N GLY A 208 25.00 -6.36 -15.56
CA GLY A 208 25.39 -4.95 -15.80
C GLY A 208 26.75 -4.85 -16.48
N ASP A 209 27.15 -3.63 -16.94
CA ASP A 209 28.49 -3.40 -17.44
C ASP A 209 29.51 -3.58 -16.32
N LYS A 210 30.59 -4.31 -16.62
CA LYS A 210 31.67 -4.63 -15.67
C LYS A 210 32.38 -3.42 -15.05
N ALA A 211 32.02 -2.20 -15.42
CA ALA A 211 32.60 -0.96 -14.92
C ALA A 211 32.11 -0.52 -13.53
N HIS A 212 31.05 -1.14 -12.96
CA HIS A 212 30.54 -0.82 -11.62
C HIS A 212 30.23 -2.07 -10.78
N ALA A 213 31.05 -3.11 -10.89
CA ALA A 213 31.13 -4.15 -9.88
C ALA A 213 31.92 -3.63 -8.66
N GLY A 214 31.53 -2.49 -8.14
CA GLY A 214 31.80 -2.09 -6.77
C GLY A 214 31.02 -3.04 -5.88
N GLN A 215 31.72 -3.69 -4.98
CA GLN A 215 31.20 -4.53 -3.91
C GLN A 215 29.88 -3.98 -3.40
N GLN A 216 28.74 -4.65 -3.67
CA GLN A 216 27.58 -4.47 -2.80
C GLN A 216 28.04 -5.02 -1.42
N PRO A 217 28.02 -4.19 -0.37
CA PRO A 217 28.41 -4.66 0.94
C PRO A 217 27.49 -5.81 1.33
N SER A 218 28.08 -6.94 1.71
CA SER A 218 27.37 -8.04 2.36
C SER A 218 26.99 -7.58 3.76
N TYR A 219 25.89 -6.85 3.89
CA TYR A 219 25.40 -6.43 5.19
C TYR A 219 25.03 -7.67 6.03
N THR A 220 25.80 -7.93 7.05
CA THR A 220 25.58 -9.03 7.98
C THR A 220 24.51 -8.70 9.02
N ASN A 221 24.19 -7.42 9.20
CA ASN A 221 23.27 -6.94 10.23
C ASN A 221 21.99 -6.35 9.64
N VAL A 222 20.84 -6.93 9.99
CA VAL A 222 19.51 -6.42 9.58
C VAL A 222 18.75 -5.93 10.81
N ILE A 223 18.46 -4.64 10.85
CA ILE A 223 17.62 -4.04 11.89
C ILE A 223 16.17 -4.21 11.50
N LYS A 224 15.39 -4.82 12.39
CA LYS A 224 13.93 -5.00 12.25
C LYS A 224 13.23 -4.26 13.37
N GLU A 225 12.20 -3.50 13.03
CA GLU A 225 11.29 -2.89 13.99
C GLU A 225 10.14 -3.85 14.35
N VAL A 226 9.30 -3.48 15.32
CA VAL A 226 8.26 -4.36 15.90
C VAL A 226 7.25 -4.90 14.89
N SER A 227 6.88 -4.16 13.84
CA SER A 227 5.94 -4.63 12.80
C SER A 227 6.58 -5.58 11.77
N ARG A 228 7.92 -5.57 11.67
CA ARG A 228 8.74 -6.31 10.70
C ARG A 228 8.49 -5.93 9.22
N LEU A 229 7.83 -4.80 8.96
CA LEU A 229 7.54 -4.32 7.61
C LEU A 229 8.74 -3.65 6.95
N TYR A 230 9.67 -3.10 7.75
CA TYR A 230 10.83 -2.32 7.29
C TYR A 230 12.14 -2.93 7.79
N PRO A 231 12.57 -4.09 7.25
CA PRO A 231 13.90 -4.62 7.53
C PRO A 231 14.95 -3.76 6.82
N ILE A 232 15.91 -3.19 7.55
CA ILE A 232 16.96 -2.30 7.02
C ILE A 232 18.32 -2.92 7.29
N ALA A 233 19.10 -3.10 6.24
CA ALA A 233 20.46 -3.62 6.31
C ALA A 233 21.43 -2.50 6.73
N VAL A 234 22.20 -2.73 7.80
CA VAL A 234 23.19 -1.78 8.33
C VAL A 234 24.59 -2.39 8.28
N ASP A 235 25.58 -1.52 8.18
CA ASP A 235 26.98 -1.93 8.08
C ASP A 235 27.47 -2.57 9.39
N GLU A 236 27.15 -1.91 10.50
CA GLU A 236 27.64 -2.27 11.82
C GLU A 236 26.59 -1.94 12.89
N VAL A 237 26.57 -2.72 13.97
CA VAL A 237 25.77 -2.41 15.17
C VAL A 237 26.72 -2.14 16.33
N TYR A 238 26.66 -0.95 16.90
CA TYR A 238 27.44 -0.52 18.03
C TYR A 238 26.58 -0.32 19.27
N SER A 239 26.92 -0.96 20.38
CA SER A 239 26.16 -0.88 21.65
C SER A 239 27.05 -0.28 22.74
N PRO A 240 27.04 1.05 22.93
CA PRO A 240 27.87 1.70 23.97
C PRO A 240 27.38 1.37 25.37
N GLY A 241 28.33 1.10 26.28
CA GLY A 241 28.06 0.94 27.70
C GLY A 241 28.27 2.23 28.52
N THR A 242 28.99 3.20 27.94
CA THR A 242 29.25 4.52 28.56
C THR A 242 29.13 5.66 27.53
N ILE A 243 28.96 6.88 28.02
CA ILE A 243 28.88 8.09 27.18
C ILE A 243 30.22 8.36 26.50
N GLU A 244 31.35 8.13 27.18
CA GLU A 244 32.68 8.34 26.66
C GLU A 244 32.96 7.39 25.47
N GLN A 245 32.48 6.15 25.52
CA GLN A 245 32.55 5.21 24.38
C GLN A 245 31.81 5.75 23.17
N LEU A 246 30.61 6.32 23.40
CA LEU A 246 29.80 6.92 22.33
C LEU A 246 30.48 8.15 21.75
N GLN A 247 31.06 9.05 22.58
CA GLN A 247 31.85 10.21 22.13
C GLN A 247 33.06 9.80 21.31
N THR A 248 33.78 8.80 21.77
CA THR A 248 34.96 8.27 21.05
C THR A 248 34.57 7.74 19.67
N MET A 249 33.45 7.01 19.60
CA MET A 249 32.92 6.50 18.33
C MET A 249 32.50 7.64 17.39
N LEU A 250 31.78 8.65 17.89
CA LEU A 250 31.38 9.83 17.10
C LEU A 250 32.58 10.56 16.50
N ASN A 251 33.70 10.65 17.24
CA ASN A 251 34.93 11.33 16.80
C ASN A 251 35.74 10.50 15.81
N THR A 252 35.58 9.19 15.77
CA THR A 252 36.39 8.28 14.94
C THR A 252 35.68 7.84 13.65
N THR A 253 34.36 7.79 13.60
CA THR A 253 33.63 7.33 12.42
C THR A 253 33.25 8.48 11.49
N THR A 254 33.30 8.24 10.18
CA THR A 254 32.77 9.11 9.13
C THR A 254 31.51 8.54 8.50
N LYS A 255 31.08 7.34 8.92
CA LYS A 255 29.90 6.66 8.38
C LYS A 255 28.61 7.41 8.75
N PRO A 256 27.52 7.26 7.94
CA PRO A 256 26.18 7.65 8.37
C PRO A 256 25.82 6.91 9.67
N ILE A 257 25.10 7.59 10.55
CA ILE A 257 24.73 7.09 11.88
C ILE A 257 23.21 6.97 11.96
N SER A 258 22.73 5.81 12.42
CA SER A 258 21.35 5.63 12.81
C SER A 258 21.23 5.23 14.27
N ILE A 259 20.14 5.66 14.94
CA ILE A 259 19.98 5.54 16.39
C ILE A 259 18.75 4.70 16.70
N GLY A 260 18.91 3.64 17.49
CA GLY A 260 17.81 2.77 17.90
C GLY A 260 17.76 2.56 19.40
N GLY A 261 16.54 2.61 19.96
CA GLY A 261 16.23 2.21 21.32
C GLY A 261 15.49 0.88 21.37
N GLY A 262 14.25 0.87 21.88
CA GLY A 262 13.40 -0.32 21.97
C GLY A 262 12.90 -0.88 20.63
N ARG A 263 13.08 -0.16 19.53
CA ARG A 263 12.67 -0.53 18.15
C ARG A 263 11.16 -0.71 17.96
N TYR A 264 10.37 0.17 18.60
CA TYR A 264 8.90 0.14 18.55
C TYR A 264 8.29 1.10 17.53
N SER A 265 9.08 1.92 16.85
CA SER A 265 8.60 2.66 15.67
C SER A 265 8.29 1.71 14.53
N MET A 266 7.21 1.96 13.78
CA MET A 266 6.67 1.01 12.79
C MET A 266 6.88 1.47 11.33
N GLY A 267 7.92 2.28 11.05
CA GLY A 267 8.17 2.83 9.72
C GLY A 267 9.64 2.92 9.34
N GLY A 268 10.53 2.24 10.08
CA GLY A 268 11.97 2.26 9.80
C GLY A 268 12.72 3.52 10.26
N GLN A 269 12.10 4.40 11.06
CA GLN A 269 12.72 5.63 11.57
C GLN A 269 13.93 5.39 12.47
N ILE A 270 14.28 4.14 12.74
CA ILE A 270 15.35 3.72 13.64
C ILE A 270 16.64 3.36 12.91
N ALA A 271 16.64 3.24 11.58
CA ALA A 271 17.80 2.76 10.84
C ALA A 271 17.92 3.42 9.46
N HIS A 272 19.14 3.36 8.90
CA HIS A 272 19.47 3.78 7.54
C HIS A 272 20.35 2.73 6.89
N GLU A 273 20.14 2.46 5.60
CA GLU A 273 20.91 1.46 4.87
C GLU A 273 22.41 1.84 4.83
N GLY A 274 23.26 0.86 5.16
CA GLY A 274 24.72 1.07 5.20
C GLY A 274 25.23 1.95 6.34
N SER A 275 24.40 2.27 7.35
CA SER A 275 24.82 3.06 8.49
C SER A 275 25.54 2.24 9.56
N LEU A 276 26.30 2.93 10.42
CA LEU A 276 26.63 2.45 11.75
C LEU A 276 25.38 2.66 12.63
N HIS A 277 24.78 1.56 13.08
CA HIS A 277 23.57 1.59 13.93
C HIS A 277 23.95 1.59 15.41
N ILE A 278 23.56 2.63 16.13
CA ILE A 278 23.79 2.74 17.56
C ILE A 278 22.62 2.14 18.33
N ASP A 279 22.87 1.08 19.08
CA ASP A 279 21.90 0.47 19.99
C ASP A 279 22.03 1.09 21.39
N MET A 280 21.14 2.03 21.69
CA MET A 280 21.18 2.82 22.93
C MET A 280 20.80 2.03 24.19
N ARG A 281 20.35 0.78 24.09
CA ARG A 281 19.90 -0.03 25.24
C ARG A 281 21.01 -0.37 26.23
N GLY A 282 22.27 -0.20 25.85
CA GLY A 282 23.42 -0.34 26.74
C GLY A 282 23.55 0.80 27.76
N LEU A 283 23.07 2.01 27.42
CA LEU A 283 23.07 3.17 28.31
C LEU A 283 21.75 3.22 29.11
N ASN A 284 21.60 2.41 30.16
CA ASN A 284 20.32 2.17 30.83
C ASN A 284 20.34 2.40 32.35
N ARG A 285 21.33 3.10 32.88
CA ARG A 285 21.44 3.34 34.32
C ARG A 285 20.44 4.39 34.81
N ILE A 286 19.93 4.19 36.02
CA ILE A 286 19.33 5.23 36.85
C ILE A 286 20.49 5.94 37.55
N ILE A 287 20.60 7.24 37.33
CA ILE A 287 21.74 8.05 37.79
C ILE A 287 21.47 8.64 39.18
N ASP A 288 20.30 9.27 39.35
CA ASP A 288 19.90 9.92 40.58
C ASP A 288 18.37 9.88 40.74
N LEU A 289 17.91 9.76 41.98
CA LEU A 289 16.50 9.84 42.36
C LEU A 289 16.34 10.84 43.53
N ASN A 290 15.70 11.96 43.27
CA ASN A 290 15.36 12.94 44.28
C ASN A 290 13.89 12.81 44.67
N VAL A 291 13.61 12.08 45.73
CA VAL A 291 12.24 11.81 46.22
C VAL A 291 11.53 13.10 46.67
N ALA A 292 12.27 14.02 47.34
CA ALA A 292 11.68 15.27 47.85
C ALA A 292 11.29 16.22 46.69
N ALA A 293 12.14 16.34 45.67
CA ALA A 293 11.85 17.13 44.49
C ALA A 293 10.95 16.42 43.47
N LYS A 294 10.70 15.13 43.64
CA LYS A 294 10.00 14.23 42.72
C LYS A 294 10.62 14.29 41.31
N THR A 295 11.92 14.11 41.24
CA THR A 295 12.68 14.04 39.96
C THR A 295 13.54 12.80 39.92
N ILE A 296 13.80 12.32 38.71
CA ILE A 296 14.71 11.21 38.43
C ILE A 296 15.58 11.53 37.23
N ARG A 297 16.89 11.27 37.33
CA ARG A 297 17.84 11.36 36.19
C ARG A 297 18.20 9.94 35.73
N VAL A 298 18.02 9.69 34.45
CA VAL A 298 18.25 8.37 33.85
C VAL A 298 18.97 8.47 32.53
N GLN A 299 19.65 7.40 32.13
CA GLN A 299 20.20 7.26 30.79
C GLN A 299 19.12 6.90 29.78
N ALA A 300 19.29 7.33 28.53
CA ALA A 300 18.27 7.24 27.48
C ALA A 300 17.84 5.81 27.11
N GLY A 301 18.69 4.82 27.33
CA GLY A 301 18.36 3.39 27.10
C GLY A 301 17.56 2.73 28.23
N ALA A 302 17.35 3.38 29.38
CA ALA A 302 16.49 2.90 30.46
C ALA A 302 15.06 2.73 29.95
N ARG A 303 14.36 1.68 30.40
CA ARG A 303 12.95 1.45 30.05
C ARG A 303 12.03 2.00 31.14
N TRP A 304 10.84 2.38 30.76
CA TRP A 304 9.85 2.87 31.73
C TRP A 304 9.60 1.90 32.88
N ARG A 305 9.57 0.59 32.62
CA ARG A 305 9.40 -0.43 33.69
C ARG A 305 10.54 -0.44 34.70
N ASP A 306 11.76 -0.14 34.24
CA ASP A 306 12.93 -0.12 35.12
C ASP A 306 12.83 1.10 36.07
N ILE A 307 12.36 2.25 35.55
CA ILE A 307 12.08 3.44 36.36
C ILE A 307 10.94 3.17 37.35
N GLN A 308 9.81 2.60 36.87
CA GLN A 308 8.66 2.27 37.75
C GLN A 308 9.06 1.35 38.90
N ALA A 309 9.92 0.37 38.63
CA ALA A 309 10.45 -0.53 39.67
C ALA A 309 11.31 0.20 40.71
N ALA A 310 12.12 1.18 40.28
CA ALA A 310 13.02 1.93 41.12
C ALA A 310 12.29 2.92 42.05
N ILE A 311 11.16 3.51 41.62
CA ILE A 311 10.45 4.58 42.34
C ILE A 311 9.23 4.07 43.13
N LYS A 312 8.88 2.78 42.97
CA LYS A 312 7.64 2.22 43.54
C LYS A 312 7.61 2.28 45.06
N ASP A 313 8.72 1.92 45.72
CA ASP A 313 8.78 1.82 47.16
C ASP A 313 8.79 3.22 47.84
N ASP A 314 9.10 4.27 47.07
CA ASP A 314 9.02 5.67 47.47
C ASP A 314 7.63 6.29 47.28
N GLY A 315 6.64 5.51 46.84
CA GLY A 315 5.29 5.99 46.57
C GLY A 315 5.18 6.95 45.40
N LEU A 316 6.13 6.87 44.45
CA LEU A 316 6.20 7.73 43.27
C LEU A 316 5.78 7.00 41.98
N ALA A 317 5.31 7.77 41.03
CA ALA A 317 4.93 7.30 39.69
C ALA A 317 5.52 8.20 38.60
N VAL A 318 5.72 7.65 37.41
CA VAL A 318 6.08 8.41 36.21
C VAL A 318 4.93 9.38 35.90
N LYS A 319 5.26 10.65 35.64
CA LYS A 319 4.26 11.69 35.37
C LYS A 319 3.59 11.51 34.02
N ILE A 320 4.38 11.34 32.95
CA ILE A 320 3.91 11.07 31.59
C ILE A 320 4.77 9.95 30.97
N MET A 321 4.12 8.92 30.45
CA MET A 321 4.72 7.86 29.62
C MET A 321 3.64 7.25 28.71
N GLN A 322 4.05 6.51 27.70
CA GLN A 322 3.08 5.73 26.92
C GLN A 322 2.56 4.51 27.72
N THR A 323 1.48 3.91 27.23
CA THR A 323 0.77 2.81 27.91
C THR A 323 1.65 1.56 28.16
N TYR A 324 2.67 1.33 27.29
CA TYR A 324 3.54 0.14 27.35
C TYR A 324 4.90 0.47 27.94
N ALA A 325 5.28 -0.23 28.98
CA ALA A 325 6.47 0.05 29.77
C ALA A 325 7.80 -0.51 29.20
N ASN A 326 7.76 -1.20 28.07
CA ASN A 326 8.94 -1.76 27.39
C ASN A 326 9.80 -0.71 26.66
N PHE A 327 9.25 0.45 26.34
CA PHE A 327 9.91 1.49 25.56
C PHE A 327 11.07 2.10 26.33
N THR A 328 12.15 2.45 25.61
CA THR A 328 13.24 3.23 26.19
C THR A 328 12.86 4.70 26.31
N VAL A 329 13.39 5.36 27.34
CA VAL A 329 13.12 6.78 27.60
C VAL A 329 13.56 7.65 26.44
N GLY A 330 14.79 7.44 25.92
CA GLY A 330 15.31 8.20 24.79
C GLY A 330 14.49 8.00 23.50
N GLY A 331 14.01 6.77 23.23
CA GLY A 331 13.08 6.52 22.12
C GLY A 331 11.76 7.24 22.29
N SER A 332 11.22 7.29 23.53
CA SER A 332 9.99 8.01 23.86
C SER A 332 10.14 9.52 23.73
N LEU A 333 11.30 10.07 24.11
CA LEU A 333 11.64 11.49 23.93
C LEU A 333 11.78 11.86 22.46
N SER A 334 12.48 11.01 21.68
CA SER A 334 12.71 11.25 20.26
C SER A 334 11.42 11.39 19.45
N VAL A 335 10.34 10.70 19.87
CA VAL A 335 9.01 10.80 19.24
C VAL A 335 8.06 11.71 20.01
N ASN A 336 8.48 12.28 21.14
CA ASN A 336 7.65 13.08 22.05
C ASN A 336 6.32 12.38 22.37
N CYS A 337 6.39 11.18 22.92
CA CYS A 337 5.24 10.30 23.12
C CYS A 337 4.16 10.89 24.05
N HIS A 338 3.00 10.27 24.05
CA HIS A 338 1.92 10.55 24.99
C HIS A 338 1.30 9.27 25.58
N GLY A 339 0.52 9.44 26.62
CA GLY A 339 -0.23 8.37 27.28
C GLY A 339 -1.74 8.58 27.21
N ARG A 340 -2.44 8.19 28.32
CA ARG A 340 -3.88 8.36 28.52
C ARG A 340 -4.21 9.34 29.64
N TYR A 341 -3.27 10.20 30.00
CA TYR A 341 -3.37 11.08 31.16
C TYR A 341 -4.34 12.24 30.92
N VAL A 342 -5.27 12.45 31.85
CA VAL A 342 -6.15 13.61 31.80
C VAL A 342 -5.39 14.86 32.26
N GLY A 343 -5.55 15.94 31.51
CA GLY A 343 -4.93 17.21 31.87
C GLY A 343 -3.42 17.30 31.63
N LEU A 344 -2.83 16.27 31.00
CA LEU A 344 -1.45 16.24 30.53
C LEU A 344 -1.44 16.02 29.00
N GLY A 345 -0.26 15.86 28.40
CA GLY A 345 -0.15 15.74 26.94
C GLY A 345 1.16 15.08 26.53
N PRO A 346 1.93 15.71 25.60
CA PRO A 346 3.20 15.19 25.14
C PRO A 346 4.23 15.09 26.28
N LEU A 347 5.15 14.14 26.15
CA LEU A 347 6.16 13.80 27.16
C LEU A 347 7.01 15.00 27.58
N VAL A 348 7.29 15.94 26.68
CA VAL A 348 8.06 17.15 26.93
C VAL A 348 7.57 17.93 28.16
N LEU A 349 6.27 17.85 28.51
CA LEU A 349 5.69 18.50 29.70
C LEU A 349 6.19 17.91 31.04
N SER A 350 6.92 16.80 31.02
CA SER A 350 7.51 16.17 32.20
C SER A 350 9.05 16.13 32.16
N VAL A 351 9.67 16.75 31.16
CA VAL A 351 11.12 16.80 30.99
C VAL A 351 11.68 18.10 31.52
N ASN A 352 12.62 18.01 32.46
CA ASN A 352 13.29 19.18 33.04
C ASN A 352 14.55 19.54 32.25
N GLU A 353 15.36 18.55 31.90
CA GLU A 353 16.67 18.73 31.27
C GLU A 353 17.05 17.48 30.46
N ILE A 354 17.83 17.65 29.37
CA ILE A 354 18.46 16.57 28.61
C ILE A 354 19.96 16.82 28.46
N LEU A 355 20.73 15.74 28.40
CA LEU A 355 22.13 15.74 27.93
C LEU A 355 22.14 15.25 26.47
N LEU A 356 22.56 16.09 25.53
CA LEU A 356 22.60 15.84 24.11
C LEU A 356 24.04 15.75 23.62
N LEU A 357 24.36 14.70 22.87
CA LEU A 357 25.62 14.61 22.12
C LEU A 357 25.40 15.05 20.68
N LEU A 358 26.19 16.03 20.23
CA LEU A 358 26.18 16.52 18.84
C LEU A 358 27.03 15.62 17.94
N GLU A 359 27.06 15.92 16.62
CA GLU A 359 27.76 15.08 15.65
C GLU A 359 29.27 14.97 15.89
N ASP A 360 29.87 16.02 16.45
CA ASP A 360 31.30 16.12 16.82
C ASP A 360 31.63 15.51 18.20
N GLY A 361 30.68 14.84 18.85
CA GLY A 361 30.83 14.27 20.19
C GLY A 361 30.74 15.30 21.33
N THR A 362 30.50 16.57 21.04
CA THR A 362 30.29 17.58 22.08
C THR A 362 29.04 17.31 22.90
N ALA A 363 29.16 17.31 24.22
CA ALA A 363 28.05 17.13 25.15
C ALA A 363 27.45 18.48 25.55
N VAL A 364 26.15 18.67 25.34
CA VAL A 364 25.41 19.89 25.66
C VAL A 364 24.25 19.58 26.58
N VAL A 365 24.19 20.28 27.70
CA VAL A 365 23.03 20.30 28.60
C VAL A 365 22.01 21.28 28.06
N ALA A 366 20.79 20.79 27.81
CA ALA A 366 19.69 21.60 27.27
C ALA A 366 18.41 21.46 28.13
N SER A 367 17.75 22.59 28.33
CA SER A 367 16.50 22.70 29.09
C SER A 367 15.58 23.74 28.46
N PRO A 368 14.34 23.94 28.92
CA PRO A 368 13.46 25.00 28.42
C PRO A 368 14.06 26.42 28.51
N THR A 369 15.01 26.64 29.41
CA THR A 369 15.63 27.97 29.68
C THR A 369 17.10 28.07 29.25
N GLN A 370 17.76 26.93 28.97
CA GLN A 370 19.16 26.89 28.56
C GLN A 370 19.27 26.05 27.30
N HIS A 371 19.88 26.59 26.23
CA HIS A 371 19.94 25.93 24.90
C HIS A 371 18.57 25.43 24.45
N SER A 372 17.53 26.27 24.62
CA SER A 372 16.14 25.90 24.39
C SER A 372 15.88 25.43 22.95
N GLU A 373 16.61 25.96 21.95
CA GLU A 373 16.53 25.51 20.57
C GLU A 373 16.93 24.02 20.41
N LEU A 374 17.97 23.59 21.15
CA LEU A 374 18.38 22.18 21.15
C LEU A 374 17.42 21.31 21.94
N PHE A 375 16.88 21.80 23.05
CA PHE A 375 15.89 21.10 23.87
C PHE A 375 14.63 20.76 23.06
N TYR A 376 14.01 21.80 22.47
CA TYR A 376 12.78 21.64 21.70
C TYR A 376 13.02 21.04 20.28
N GLY A 377 14.26 21.11 19.78
CA GLY A 377 14.65 20.47 18.53
C GLY A 377 14.96 18.97 18.69
N ALA A 378 15.48 18.54 19.84
CA ALA A 378 15.81 17.13 20.08
C ALA A 378 14.59 16.32 20.54
N ILE A 379 13.72 16.87 21.40
CA ILE A 379 12.50 16.22 21.84
C ILE A 379 11.46 16.29 20.72
N GLY A 380 10.98 15.13 20.27
CA GLY A 380 10.13 15.03 19.07
C GLY A 380 10.87 15.27 17.76
N GLY A 381 12.22 15.41 17.79
CA GLY A 381 13.05 15.65 16.61
C GLY A 381 13.62 14.40 15.95
N TYR A 382 13.22 13.20 16.38
CA TYR A 382 13.61 11.91 15.76
C TYR A 382 15.12 11.75 15.55
N GLY A 383 15.96 12.30 16.47
CA GLY A 383 17.43 12.26 16.34
C GLY A 383 18.00 13.11 15.20
N ALA A 384 17.29 14.19 14.80
CA ALA A 384 17.73 15.08 13.71
C ALA A 384 19.06 15.78 14.00
N ILE A 385 19.26 16.26 15.23
CA ILE A 385 20.34 17.20 15.60
C ILE A 385 21.35 16.60 16.59
N GLY A 386 21.11 15.40 17.10
CA GLY A 386 22.02 14.78 18.06
C GLY A 386 21.40 13.59 18.77
N ILE A 387 22.16 13.00 19.68
CA ILE A 387 21.81 11.79 20.47
C ILE A 387 21.50 12.20 21.90
N ILE A 388 20.25 12.03 22.33
CA ILE A 388 19.88 12.19 23.75
C ILE A 388 20.50 11.02 24.51
N VAL A 389 21.35 11.30 25.51
CA VAL A 389 22.05 10.28 26.30
C VAL A 389 21.55 10.21 27.73
N GLU A 390 21.13 11.33 28.33
CA GLU A 390 20.53 11.40 29.67
C GLU A 390 19.36 12.35 29.68
N VAL A 391 18.47 12.15 30.65
CA VAL A 391 17.30 13.01 30.86
C VAL A 391 16.96 13.09 32.35
N GLU A 392 16.53 14.26 32.77
CA GLU A 392 15.88 14.47 34.04
C GLU A 392 14.38 14.62 33.86
N LEU A 393 13.63 13.75 34.54
CA LEU A 393 12.17 13.67 34.46
C LEU A 393 11.50 14.09 35.77
N SER A 394 10.41 14.82 35.65
CA SER A 394 9.49 15.04 36.78
C SER A 394 8.66 13.81 37.05
N LEU A 395 8.50 13.45 38.31
CA LEU A 395 7.65 12.36 38.81
C LEU A 395 6.36 12.92 39.43
N THR A 396 5.48 12.02 39.82
CA THR A 396 4.26 12.34 40.58
C THR A 396 4.02 11.27 41.65
N THR A 397 3.05 11.50 42.56
CA THR A 397 2.66 10.50 43.57
C THR A 397 1.96 9.31 42.92
N ASP A 398 2.25 8.09 43.36
CA ASP A 398 1.51 6.88 42.96
C ASP A 398 0.21 6.79 43.76
N SER A 399 -0.92 7.04 43.12
CA SER A 399 -2.26 7.02 43.74
C SER A 399 -2.97 5.69 43.42
N HIS A 400 -3.88 5.28 44.35
CA HIS A 400 -4.86 4.27 43.99
C HIS A 400 -5.87 4.87 43.01
N ILE A 401 -6.27 4.08 42.02
CA ILE A 401 -7.21 4.50 40.97
C ILE A 401 -8.26 3.41 40.74
N GLU A 402 -9.52 3.85 40.56
CA GLU A 402 -10.67 2.99 40.29
C GLU A 402 -11.12 3.17 38.83
N ARG A 403 -11.43 2.06 38.18
CA ARG A 403 -11.89 2.06 36.80
C ARG A 403 -13.40 2.27 36.71
N LEU A 404 -13.82 3.32 36.05
CA LEU A 404 -15.18 3.61 35.61
C LEU A 404 -15.33 3.44 34.11
N HIS A 405 -16.52 3.08 33.65
CA HIS A 405 -16.77 2.93 32.24
C HIS A 405 -18.21 3.31 31.84
N THR A 406 -18.38 3.85 30.65
CA THR A 406 -19.69 4.24 30.11
C THR A 406 -19.73 4.04 28.61
N LYS A 407 -20.76 3.37 28.08
CA LYS A 407 -20.99 3.19 26.64
C LYS A 407 -22.00 4.24 26.15
N MET A 408 -21.67 4.92 25.02
CA MET A 408 -22.52 5.96 24.47
C MET A 408 -22.33 6.09 22.95
N PRO A 409 -23.28 6.74 22.23
CA PRO A 409 -23.07 7.17 20.85
C PRO A 409 -21.87 8.10 20.73
N LEU A 410 -21.09 7.98 19.65
CA LEU A 410 -19.91 8.82 19.40
C LEU A 410 -20.26 10.34 19.40
N SER A 411 -21.42 10.70 18.87
CA SER A 411 -21.90 12.09 18.84
C SER A 411 -22.08 12.74 20.21
N GLN A 412 -22.27 11.93 21.26
CA GLN A 412 -22.42 12.42 22.65
C GLN A 412 -21.06 12.55 23.37
N TYR A 413 -20.02 11.93 22.84
CA TYR A 413 -18.72 11.83 23.51
C TYR A 413 -18.04 13.20 23.76
N PRO A 414 -18.02 14.17 22.81
CA PRO A 414 -17.40 15.48 23.07
C PRO A 414 -18.04 16.22 24.25
N ALA A 415 -19.35 16.19 24.33
CA ALA A 415 -20.09 16.81 25.44
C ALA A 415 -19.84 16.07 26.77
N PHE A 416 -19.82 14.73 26.75
CA PHE A 416 -19.48 13.91 27.90
C PHE A 416 -18.05 14.21 28.38
N PHE A 417 -17.08 14.24 27.50
CA PHE A 417 -15.69 14.54 27.83
C PHE A 417 -15.55 15.92 28.51
N ASN A 418 -16.12 16.95 27.89
CA ASN A 418 -16.04 18.31 28.44
C ASN A 418 -16.68 18.44 29.84
N ARG A 419 -17.81 17.78 30.08
CA ARG A 419 -18.56 17.88 31.33
C ARG A 419 -18.01 16.99 32.43
N ASN A 420 -17.63 15.74 32.12
CA ASN A 420 -17.39 14.71 33.11
C ASN A 420 -15.90 14.39 33.30
N ILE A 421 -15.06 14.69 32.29
CA ILE A 421 -13.63 14.30 32.33
C ILE A 421 -12.72 15.51 32.43
N LYS A 422 -12.87 16.49 31.53
CA LYS A 422 -11.96 17.66 31.47
C LYS A 422 -11.94 18.48 32.76
N THR A 423 -13.07 18.58 33.43
CA THR A 423 -13.25 19.34 34.68
C THR A 423 -13.07 18.49 35.95
N ASN A 424 -12.86 17.18 35.82
CA ASN A 424 -12.74 16.25 36.93
C ASN A 424 -11.28 16.18 37.41
N SER A 425 -11.02 16.73 38.60
CA SER A 425 -9.69 16.72 39.25
C SER A 425 -9.20 15.33 39.64
N ASP A 426 -10.11 14.38 39.86
CA ASP A 426 -9.78 13.02 40.29
C ASP A 426 -9.48 12.09 39.07
N ALA A 427 -9.82 12.53 37.86
CA ALA A 427 -9.54 11.77 36.64
C ALA A 427 -8.03 11.72 36.34
N VAL A 428 -7.44 10.54 36.47
CA VAL A 428 -6.02 10.29 36.21
C VAL A 428 -5.76 9.84 34.77
N PHE A 429 -6.51 8.81 34.32
CA PHE A 429 -6.44 8.31 32.93
C PHE A 429 -7.82 8.33 32.30
N HIS A 430 -7.84 8.59 31.00
CA HIS A 430 -9.05 8.49 30.20
C HIS A 430 -8.75 8.07 28.77
N ASN A 431 -9.57 7.18 28.24
CA ASN A 431 -9.67 6.90 26.81
C ASN A 431 -11.09 6.49 26.44
N ALA A 432 -11.45 6.67 25.15
CA ALA A 432 -12.71 6.18 24.62
C ALA A 432 -12.43 5.32 23.40
N ASP A 433 -12.87 4.07 23.45
CA ASP A 433 -12.62 3.10 22.40
C ASP A 433 -13.83 3.04 21.45
N MET A 434 -13.61 3.39 20.16
CA MET A 434 -14.62 3.30 19.11
C MET A 434 -14.79 1.85 18.71
N LEU A 435 -16.06 1.41 18.61
CA LEU A 435 -16.40 0.01 18.37
C LEU A 435 -16.55 -0.30 16.87
N PRO A 436 -15.65 -1.14 16.29
CA PRO A 436 -15.85 -1.63 14.95
C PRO A 436 -17.02 -2.64 14.88
N PRO A 437 -17.66 -2.88 13.71
CA PRO A 437 -17.34 -2.30 12.41
C PRO A 437 -18.09 -0.99 12.10
N HIS A 438 -18.99 -0.55 12.97
CA HIS A 438 -19.88 0.59 12.67
C HIS A 438 -19.26 1.94 13.06
N PHE A 439 -18.44 1.99 14.11
CA PHE A 439 -17.76 3.18 14.64
C PHE A 439 -18.73 4.30 15.10
N ASP A 440 -19.97 3.95 15.39
CA ASP A 440 -21.03 4.87 15.82
C ASP A 440 -21.14 4.99 17.35
N LYS A 441 -20.47 4.12 18.09
CA LYS A 441 -20.45 4.05 19.55
C LYS A 441 -19.03 4.08 20.10
N VAL A 442 -18.89 4.60 21.30
CA VAL A 442 -17.65 4.57 22.09
C VAL A 442 -17.88 3.94 23.45
N GLN A 443 -16.86 3.21 23.92
CA GLN A 443 -16.70 2.77 25.29
C GLN A 443 -15.72 3.72 25.99
N ALA A 444 -16.22 4.69 26.76
CA ALA A 444 -15.42 5.60 27.57
C ALA A 444 -14.94 4.88 28.83
N ILE A 445 -13.65 4.95 29.11
CA ILE A 445 -12.98 4.31 30.24
C ILE A 445 -12.21 5.39 31.00
N THR A 446 -12.60 5.63 32.25
CA THR A 446 -11.95 6.63 33.13
C THR A 446 -11.37 5.92 34.35
N TRP A 447 -10.20 6.33 34.77
CA TRP A 447 -9.60 5.93 36.03
C TRP A 447 -9.52 7.14 36.92
N GLU A 448 -10.17 7.08 38.06
CA GLU A 448 -10.25 8.17 39.04
C GLU A 448 -9.53 7.82 40.33
N SER A 449 -8.90 8.80 40.93
CA SER A 449 -8.25 8.65 42.25
C SER A 449 -9.25 8.18 43.27
N THR A 450 -8.83 7.28 44.20
CA THR A 450 -9.71 6.70 45.21
C THR A 450 -8.92 6.31 46.45
N ASP A 451 -9.58 6.41 47.61
CA ASP A 451 -9.01 5.92 48.87
C ASP A 451 -9.27 4.41 49.12
N LYS A 452 -9.99 3.75 48.23
CA LYS A 452 -10.30 2.32 48.35
C LYS A 452 -9.03 1.48 48.19
N ALA A 453 -9.00 0.34 48.89
CA ALA A 453 -7.90 -0.61 48.82
C ALA A 453 -7.80 -1.25 47.41
N VAL A 454 -6.57 -1.46 46.95
CA VAL A 454 -6.26 -2.15 45.68
C VAL A 454 -6.82 -3.58 45.73
N ASN A 455 -7.59 -3.96 44.69
CA ASN A 455 -8.20 -5.29 44.56
C ASN A 455 -7.63 -6.08 43.37
N ALA A 456 -6.76 -5.46 42.54
CA ALA A 456 -6.12 -6.09 41.40
C ALA A 456 -4.68 -6.50 41.74
N ALA A 457 -4.25 -7.67 41.30
CA ALA A 457 -2.85 -8.08 41.40
C ALA A 457 -1.95 -7.17 40.55
N PRO A 458 -0.73 -6.85 41.04
CA PRO A 458 0.23 -6.07 40.28
C PRO A 458 0.54 -6.73 38.91
N ARG A 459 0.64 -5.91 37.87
CA ARG A 459 1.03 -6.39 36.53
C ARG A 459 2.48 -6.87 36.55
N LYS A 460 2.69 -8.10 36.11
CA LYS A 460 4.02 -8.69 35.90
C LYS A 460 4.17 -9.09 34.45
N ALA A 461 5.32 -8.82 33.88
CA ALA A 461 5.67 -9.34 32.56
C ALA A 461 5.61 -10.87 32.54
N ARG A 462 4.90 -11.44 31.59
CA ARG A 462 4.76 -12.89 31.40
C ARG A 462 5.61 -13.35 30.22
N LYS A 463 6.04 -14.61 30.23
CA LYS A 463 6.76 -15.22 29.10
C LYS A 463 5.83 -15.49 27.90
N LEU A 464 4.54 -15.70 28.15
CA LEU A 464 3.54 -16.06 27.13
C LEU A 464 2.20 -15.37 27.44
N TYR A 465 1.61 -14.76 26.42
CA TYR A 465 0.31 -14.08 26.41
C TYR A 465 -0.66 -14.82 25.46
N LEU A 466 -0.88 -16.12 25.68
CA LEU A 466 -1.68 -16.96 24.78
C LEU A 466 -3.14 -16.50 24.71
N ALA A 467 -3.75 -16.15 25.84
CA ALA A 467 -5.15 -15.71 25.86
C ALA A 467 -5.35 -14.43 25.04
N GLU A 468 -4.45 -13.46 25.21
CA GLU A 468 -4.46 -12.18 24.50
C GLU A 468 -4.24 -12.39 22.98
N LYS A 469 -3.33 -13.27 22.59
CA LYS A 469 -3.06 -13.63 21.17
C LYS A 469 -4.27 -14.30 20.50
N TYR A 470 -4.92 -15.23 21.20
CA TYR A 470 -6.13 -15.88 20.67
C TYR A 470 -7.33 -14.93 20.63
N MET A 471 -7.46 -14.02 21.61
CA MET A 471 -8.48 -12.97 21.57
C MET A 471 -8.28 -12.05 20.36
N LEU A 472 -7.04 -11.60 20.13
CA LEU A 472 -6.69 -10.78 18.96
C LEU A 472 -7.01 -11.50 17.64
N TRP A 473 -6.64 -12.78 17.53
CA TRP A 473 -6.97 -13.62 16.40
C TRP A 473 -8.50 -13.77 16.22
N THR A 474 -9.25 -14.01 17.30
CA THR A 474 -10.71 -14.13 17.25
C THR A 474 -11.38 -12.88 16.73
N ILE A 475 -10.93 -11.69 17.18
CA ILE A 475 -11.50 -10.41 16.73
C ILE A 475 -11.29 -10.20 15.24
N THR A 476 -10.12 -10.57 14.70
CA THR A 476 -9.71 -10.23 13.33
C THR A 476 -9.97 -11.31 12.29
N GLU A 477 -10.12 -12.58 12.69
CA GLU A 477 -10.20 -13.72 11.78
C GLU A 477 -11.48 -14.55 11.92
N ALA A 478 -12.06 -14.60 13.13
CA ALA A 478 -13.22 -15.45 13.33
C ALA A 478 -14.50 -14.85 12.74
N PRO A 479 -15.39 -15.67 12.16
CA PRO A 479 -16.74 -15.22 11.85
C PRO A 479 -17.39 -14.61 13.10
N PHE A 480 -18.02 -13.45 12.97
CA PHE A 480 -18.63 -12.73 14.09
C PHE A 480 -17.65 -12.23 15.18
N GLY A 481 -16.35 -12.10 14.89
CA GLY A 481 -15.32 -11.68 15.85
C GLY A 481 -15.63 -10.34 16.55
N TYR A 482 -16.13 -9.34 15.82
CA TYR A 482 -16.56 -8.06 16.40
C TYR A 482 -17.77 -8.19 17.33
N TRP A 483 -18.73 -9.06 17.01
CA TRP A 483 -19.86 -9.35 17.87
C TRP A 483 -19.41 -10.02 19.18
N LEU A 484 -18.52 -11.03 19.09
CA LEU A 484 -17.93 -11.69 20.28
C LEU A 484 -17.18 -10.68 21.15
N ARG A 485 -16.46 -9.74 20.55
CA ARG A 485 -15.81 -8.65 21.28
C ARG A 485 -16.82 -7.79 22.02
N GLU A 486 -17.82 -7.24 21.32
CA GLU A 486 -18.77 -6.25 21.88
C GLU A 486 -19.65 -6.85 22.97
N TYR A 487 -20.12 -8.09 22.81
CA TYR A 487 -21.14 -8.66 23.71
C TYR A 487 -20.59 -9.66 24.73
N ILE A 488 -19.43 -10.26 24.48
CA ILE A 488 -18.85 -11.25 25.40
C ILE A 488 -17.60 -10.73 26.05
N TYR A 489 -16.57 -10.36 25.29
CA TYR A 489 -15.28 -9.98 25.90
C TYR A 489 -15.37 -8.69 26.70
N GLU A 490 -16.04 -7.65 26.19
CA GLU A 490 -16.22 -6.39 26.93
C GLU A 490 -17.06 -6.60 28.17
N SER A 491 -18.15 -7.37 28.09
CA SER A 491 -19.00 -7.67 29.25
C SER A 491 -18.24 -8.37 30.37
N LEU A 492 -17.35 -9.30 30.03
CA LEU A 492 -16.47 -9.98 31.00
C LEU A 492 -15.39 -9.06 31.55
N LEU A 493 -14.79 -8.20 30.71
CA LEU A 493 -13.72 -7.27 31.08
C LEU A 493 -14.21 -6.22 32.06
N TYR A 494 -15.44 -5.74 31.92
CA TYR A 494 -16.02 -4.66 32.70
C TYR A 494 -16.97 -5.13 33.81
N TRP A 495 -17.13 -6.42 34.03
CA TRP A 495 -18.04 -6.99 35.03
C TRP A 495 -17.69 -6.58 36.47
N ARG A 496 -16.38 -6.41 36.78
CA ARG A 496 -15.94 -6.00 38.13
C ARG A 496 -15.21 -4.66 38.07
N ASN A 497 -15.49 -3.79 39.08
CA ASN A 497 -14.69 -2.59 39.26
C ASN A 497 -13.27 -3.00 39.64
N LYS A 498 -12.30 -2.48 38.91
CA LYS A 498 -10.87 -2.71 39.12
C LYS A 498 -10.28 -1.52 39.84
N ILE A 499 -9.60 -1.77 40.96
CA ILE A 499 -8.81 -0.79 41.70
C ILE A 499 -7.35 -1.22 41.65
N THR A 500 -6.47 -0.33 41.24
CA THR A 500 -5.03 -0.60 41.09
C THR A 500 -4.24 0.68 41.41
N THR A 501 -2.89 0.67 41.24
CA THR A 501 -2.11 1.90 41.35
C THR A 501 -1.90 2.54 39.97
N ARG A 502 -1.58 3.85 39.97
CA ARG A 502 -1.24 4.60 38.76
C ARG A 502 -0.08 3.94 38.00
N ASN A 503 0.98 3.51 38.72
CA ASN A 503 2.11 2.81 38.14
C ASN A 503 1.71 1.49 37.46
N ASP A 504 0.93 0.65 38.17
CA ASP A 504 0.53 -0.65 37.65
C ASP A 504 -0.38 -0.53 36.42
N GLU A 505 -1.25 0.49 36.35
CA GLU A 505 -2.11 0.71 35.18
C GLU A 505 -1.33 1.22 33.94
N ALA A 506 -0.18 1.87 34.14
CA ALA A 506 0.72 2.30 33.08
C ALA A 506 1.81 1.27 32.74
N ASN A 507 1.77 0.03 33.30
CA ASN A 507 2.79 -1.00 33.14
C ASN A 507 2.33 -2.17 32.25
N TYR A 508 1.81 -1.87 31.05
CA TYR A 508 1.48 -2.90 30.07
C TYR A 508 2.72 -3.43 29.36
N ASP A 509 2.67 -4.68 28.90
CA ASP A 509 3.72 -5.30 28.10
C ASP A 509 3.34 -5.30 26.61
N VAL A 510 4.25 -4.86 25.73
CA VAL A 510 4.02 -4.91 24.27
C VAL A 510 3.74 -6.33 23.78
N ALA A 511 4.27 -7.35 24.45
CA ALA A 511 4.02 -8.75 24.13
C ALA A 511 2.53 -9.16 24.22
N GLU A 512 1.68 -8.38 24.92
CA GLU A 512 0.22 -8.54 24.92
C GLU A 512 -0.39 -8.28 23.52
N LEU A 513 0.24 -7.44 22.70
CA LEU A 513 -0.16 -7.12 21.31
C LEU A 513 0.55 -7.96 20.24
N GLU A 514 1.48 -8.84 20.63
CA GLU A 514 2.20 -9.67 19.69
C GLU A 514 1.28 -10.74 19.10
N PRO A 515 1.11 -10.82 17.76
CA PRO A 515 0.36 -11.88 17.12
C PRO A 515 1.08 -13.22 17.22
N ILE A 516 0.42 -14.29 16.77
CA ILE A 516 1.01 -15.63 16.70
C ILE A 516 2.19 -15.65 15.71
N SER A 517 2.04 -14.97 14.57
CA SER A 517 3.08 -14.81 13.54
C SER A 517 2.95 -13.45 12.85
N ARG A 518 4.07 -12.90 12.33
CA ARG A 518 4.15 -11.68 11.52
C ARG A 518 4.68 -11.92 10.11
N GLU A 519 4.65 -13.16 9.63
CA GLU A 519 5.21 -13.48 8.31
C GLU A 519 4.31 -13.08 7.14
N LYS A 520 3.03 -13.43 7.21
CA LYS A 520 2.04 -13.12 6.15
C LYS A 520 1.23 -11.88 6.47
N THR A 521 0.94 -11.66 7.73
CA THR A 521 0.16 -10.52 8.22
C THR A 521 0.78 -9.97 9.49
N THR A 522 0.59 -8.68 9.74
CA THR A 522 1.08 -8.03 10.95
C THR A 522 0.04 -7.07 11.48
N TYR A 523 0.21 -6.65 12.74
CA TYR A 523 -0.63 -5.64 13.38
C TYR A 523 0.17 -4.37 13.56
N VAL A 524 -0.43 -3.26 13.21
CA VAL A 524 0.21 -1.95 13.18
C VAL A 524 -0.69 -0.88 13.78
N LEU A 525 -0.06 0.21 14.19
CA LEU A 525 -0.71 1.40 14.70
C LEU A 525 -0.56 2.54 13.69
N GLN A 526 -1.56 3.43 13.70
CA GLN A 526 -1.48 4.78 13.15
C GLN A 526 -2.19 5.72 14.11
N GLU A 527 -1.78 6.98 14.16
CA GLU A 527 -2.43 7.98 15.00
C GLU A 527 -2.69 9.27 14.24
N TYR A 528 -3.84 9.86 14.51
CA TYR A 528 -4.28 11.13 13.96
C TYR A 528 -4.67 12.06 15.13
N PHE A 529 -4.12 13.26 15.13
CA PHE A 529 -4.37 14.26 16.17
C PHE A 529 -5.30 15.32 15.62
N ILE A 530 -6.44 15.49 16.25
CA ILE A 530 -7.52 16.36 15.79
C ILE A 530 -7.85 17.36 16.90
N PRO A 531 -7.94 18.67 16.62
CA PRO A 531 -8.40 19.65 17.58
C PRO A 531 -9.72 19.22 18.23
N VAL A 532 -9.84 19.37 19.55
CA VAL A 532 -11.01 18.89 20.30
C VAL A 532 -12.34 19.38 19.69
N GLY A 533 -12.37 20.62 19.20
CA GLY A 533 -13.56 21.21 18.57
C GLY A 533 -13.88 20.69 17.16
N ASN A 534 -12.99 19.91 16.53
CA ASN A 534 -13.14 19.46 15.14
C ASN A 534 -13.38 17.94 15.00
N ILE A 535 -13.67 17.24 16.09
CA ILE A 535 -13.94 15.80 16.10
C ILE A 535 -15.08 15.43 15.12
N GLU A 536 -16.14 16.23 15.07
CA GLU A 536 -17.30 16.00 14.21
C GLU A 536 -17.00 16.19 12.72
N LYS A 537 -15.95 16.95 12.36
CA LYS A 537 -15.48 17.11 10.98
C LYS A 537 -14.66 15.89 10.52
N PHE A 538 -13.90 15.27 11.43
CA PHE A 538 -12.97 14.18 11.11
C PHE A 538 -13.63 12.81 11.12
N THR A 539 -14.43 12.50 12.15
CA THR A 539 -14.91 11.13 12.40
C THR A 539 -15.80 10.54 11.30
N PRO A 540 -16.69 11.30 10.61
CA PRO A 540 -17.47 10.74 9.51
C PRO A 540 -16.57 10.33 8.32
N THR A 541 -15.63 11.19 7.94
CA THR A 541 -14.68 10.93 6.84
C THR A 541 -13.76 9.75 7.18
N MET A 542 -13.21 9.69 8.41
CA MET A 542 -12.42 8.55 8.87
C MET A 542 -13.21 7.24 8.78
N THR A 543 -14.44 7.23 9.28
CA THR A 543 -15.31 6.05 9.28
C THR A 543 -15.63 5.60 7.86
N GLU A 544 -15.90 6.52 6.96
CA GLU A 544 -16.17 6.26 5.55
C GLU A 544 -14.95 5.64 4.85
N ILE A 545 -13.75 6.20 5.03
CA ILE A 545 -12.49 5.67 4.49
C ILE A 545 -12.26 4.23 4.99
N LEU A 546 -12.34 4.00 6.31
CA LEU A 546 -12.12 2.68 6.90
C LEU A 546 -13.09 1.61 6.37
N LYS A 547 -14.35 1.97 6.16
CA LYS A 547 -15.38 1.09 5.57
C LYS A 547 -15.14 0.83 4.10
N ARG A 548 -14.84 1.87 3.32
CA ARG A 548 -14.58 1.79 1.88
C ARG A 548 -13.43 0.86 1.55
N TYR A 549 -12.33 0.95 2.30
CA TYR A 549 -11.17 0.09 2.12
C TYR A 549 -11.25 -1.23 2.90
N ALA A 550 -12.37 -1.51 3.57
CA ALA A 550 -12.57 -2.71 4.39
C ALA A 550 -11.40 -2.95 5.37
N VAL A 551 -10.94 -1.89 6.05
CA VAL A 551 -9.78 -1.97 6.95
C VAL A 551 -10.11 -2.88 8.13
N ASN A 552 -9.30 -3.92 8.35
CA ASN A 552 -9.46 -4.86 9.46
C ASN A 552 -9.04 -4.22 10.79
N THR A 553 -9.92 -3.37 11.32
CA THR A 553 -9.69 -2.56 12.51
C THR A 553 -9.88 -3.39 13.77
N VAL A 554 -8.85 -3.44 14.62
CA VAL A 554 -8.93 -4.06 15.95
C VAL A 554 -9.56 -3.10 16.93
N ASN A 555 -9.08 -1.87 17.00
CA ASN A 555 -9.54 -0.82 17.92
C ASN A 555 -9.21 0.58 17.41
N ILE A 556 -9.99 1.58 17.80
CA ILE A 556 -9.63 3.00 17.70
C ILE A 556 -9.81 3.60 19.09
N SER A 557 -8.70 4.00 19.73
CA SER A 557 -8.71 4.60 21.07
C SER A 557 -8.57 6.11 20.96
N ILE A 558 -9.58 6.85 21.41
CA ILE A 558 -9.54 8.31 21.48
C ILE A 558 -8.91 8.69 22.82
N ARG A 559 -7.85 9.51 22.80
CA ARG A 559 -7.14 10.00 23.96
C ARG A 559 -7.05 11.53 23.90
N HIS A 560 -6.97 12.17 25.05
CA HIS A 560 -6.82 13.61 25.15
C HIS A 560 -5.37 14.03 25.37
N ALA A 561 -4.96 15.14 24.80
CA ALA A 561 -3.66 15.76 25.03
C ALA A 561 -3.76 17.27 25.10
N LYS A 562 -3.07 17.89 26.08
CA LYS A 562 -2.83 19.35 26.12
C LYS A 562 -1.83 19.76 25.07
N GLN A 563 -1.80 21.06 24.81
CA GLN A 563 -0.88 21.70 23.89
C GLN A 563 0.59 21.46 24.24
N ASP A 564 1.40 21.24 23.22
CA ASP A 564 2.86 21.16 23.28
C ASP A 564 3.46 22.54 23.51
N PRO A 565 4.43 22.71 24.44
CA PRO A 565 4.99 24.00 24.79
C PRO A 565 5.94 24.58 23.73
N GLY A 566 6.41 23.80 22.73
CA GLY A 566 7.32 24.39 21.74
C GLY A 566 8.20 23.41 20.95
N THR A 567 7.96 22.09 20.97
CA THR A 567 8.74 21.18 20.11
C THR A 567 8.49 21.50 18.62
N LEU A 568 9.52 21.35 17.79
CA LEU A 568 9.46 21.81 16.40
C LEU A 568 8.54 20.97 15.53
N LEU A 569 8.46 19.65 15.80
CA LEU A 569 7.49 18.76 15.16
C LEU A 569 6.32 18.46 16.11
N ALA A 570 5.77 19.51 16.75
CA ALA A 570 4.65 19.39 17.66
C ALA A 570 3.41 18.81 16.97
N TRP A 571 2.97 17.63 17.40
CA TRP A 571 1.72 17.03 16.98
C TRP A 571 0.51 17.60 17.76
N ALA A 572 0.70 18.06 19.00
CA ALA A 572 -0.33 18.74 19.80
C ALA A 572 -0.16 20.27 19.72
N ARG A 573 -0.43 20.88 18.55
CA ARG A 573 -0.30 22.32 18.34
C ARG A 573 -1.28 23.15 19.15
N GLU A 574 -2.37 22.54 19.58
CA GLU A 574 -3.39 23.02 20.51
C GLU A 574 -3.92 21.83 21.33
N GLU A 575 -5.01 21.97 22.04
CA GLU A 575 -5.65 20.85 22.74
C GLU A 575 -6.26 19.86 21.74
N MET A 576 -5.81 18.59 21.79
CA MET A 576 -6.10 17.59 20.76
C MET A 576 -6.78 16.33 21.30
N PHE A 577 -7.57 15.68 20.46
CA PHE A 577 -7.87 14.25 20.58
C PHE A 577 -6.93 13.45 19.66
N ALA A 578 -6.28 12.43 20.23
CA ALA A 578 -5.47 11.46 19.51
C ALA A 578 -6.32 10.22 19.18
N PHE A 579 -6.50 9.93 17.90
CA PHE A 579 -7.19 8.74 17.39
C PHE A 579 -6.16 7.65 17.11
N VAL A 580 -5.99 6.73 18.06
CA VAL A 580 -5.02 5.62 17.97
C VAL A 580 -5.68 4.44 17.26
N LEU A 581 -5.45 4.32 15.98
CA LEU A 581 -5.98 3.26 15.12
C LEU A 581 -5.08 2.03 15.18
N TYR A 582 -5.58 0.91 15.70
CA TYR A 582 -4.92 -0.40 15.71
C TYR A 582 -5.60 -1.34 14.73
N TYR A 583 -4.86 -1.85 13.74
CA TYR A 583 -5.42 -2.65 12.65
C TYR A 583 -4.47 -3.74 12.18
N LYS A 584 -5.03 -4.71 11.45
CA LYS A 584 -4.30 -5.80 10.82
C LYS A 584 -4.10 -5.53 9.33
N GLN A 585 -2.88 -5.79 8.82
CA GLN A 585 -2.56 -5.71 7.39
C GLN A 585 -1.74 -6.89 6.91
N GLY A 586 -1.72 -7.12 5.60
CA GLY A 586 -0.77 -8.03 4.96
C GLY A 586 0.66 -7.46 4.97
N ALA A 587 1.65 -8.35 4.95
CA ALA A 587 3.07 -7.99 4.98
C ALA A 587 3.70 -7.86 3.58
N SER A 588 2.98 -8.21 2.50
CA SER A 588 3.50 -8.10 1.15
C SER A 588 3.66 -6.63 0.70
N PRO A 589 4.56 -6.33 -0.25
CA PRO A 589 4.66 -4.98 -0.82
C PRO A 589 3.35 -4.45 -1.42
N ALA A 590 2.56 -5.32 -2.04
CA ALA A 590 1.24 -4.96 -2.57
C ALA A 590 0.25 -4.56 -1.46
N ASP A 591 0.26 -5.27 -0.31
CA ASP A 591 -0.54 -4.90 0.85
C ASP A 591 -0.10 -3.56 1.45
N GLN A 592 1.22 -3.33 1.54
CA GLN A 592 1.76 -2.04 2.01
C GLN A 592 1.36 -0.89 1.08
N ALA A 593 1.40 -1.10 -0.25
CA ALA A 593 0.95 -0.10 -1.22
C ALA A 593 -0.53 0.23 -1.06
N ARG A 594 -1.39 -0.78 -0.88
CA ARG A 594 -2.82 -0.58 -0.60
C ARG A 594 -3.05 0.21 0.69
N VAL A 595 -2.33 -0.14 1.76
CA VAL A 595 -2.41 0.58 3.04
C VAL A 595 -1.97 2.03 2.87
N ALA A 596 -0.93 2.29 2.10
CA ALA A 596 -0.42 3.62 1.85
C ALA A 596 -1.48 4.56 1.23
N ILE A 597 -2.33 4.04 0.34
CA ILE A 597 -3.37 4.84 -0.33
C ILE A 597 -4.39 5.37 0.67
N TRP A 598 -5.07 4.49 1.40
CA TRP A 598 -6.08 4.93 2.36
C TRP A 598 -5.47 5.68 3.57
N THR A 599 -4.20 5.41 3.91
CA THR A 599 -3.48 6.18 4.94
C THR A 599 -3.30 7.63 4.51
N ARG A 600 -2.93 7.88 3.24
CA ARG A 600 -2.79 9.24 2.71
C ARG A 600 -4.13 9.98 2.69
N GLU A 601 -5.24 9.29 2.43
CA GLU A 601 -6.58 9.88 2.53
C GLU A 601 -6.93 10.24 3.99
N LEU A 602 -6.62 9.38 4.97
CA LEU A 602 -6.83 9.69 6.39
C LEU A 602 -5.95 10.85 6.86
N ILE A 603 -4.69 10.92 6.39
CA ILE A 603 -3.80 12.06 6.66
C ILE A 603 -4.40 13.34 6.10
N GLU A 604 -4.91 13.32 4.88
CA GLU A 604 -5.56 14.47 4.26
C GLU A 604 -6.81 14.91 5.05
N ALA A 605 -7.65 13.96 5.46
CA ALA A 605 -8.81 14.23 6.30
C ALA A 605 -8.41 14.85 7.66
N ALA A 606 -7.32 14.39 8.28
CA ALA A 606 -6.80 14.96 9.51
C ALA A 606 -6.31 16.40 9.31
N ILE A 607 -5.57 16.67 8.24
CA ILE A 607 -5.09 18.01 7.88
C ILE A 607 -6.27 18.96 7.62
N HIS A 608 -7.29 18.53 6.87
CA HIS A 608 -8.50 19.32 6.62
C HIS A 608 -9.28 19.64 7.92
N ALA A 609 -9.24 18.73 8.90
CA ALA A 609 -9.81 18.98 10.22
C ALA A 609 -8.92 19.87 11.12
N GLY A 610 -7.83 20.44 10.59
CA GLY A 610 -6.87 21.28 11.35
C GLY A 610 -5.86 20.48 12.18
N GLY A 611 -5.83 19.17 11.99
CA GLY A 611 -4.98 18.23 12.72
C GLY A 611 -3.70 17.83 12.01
N CYS A 612 -3.11 16.74 12.47
CA CYS A 612 -1.93 16.10 11.87
C CYS A 612 -1.94 14.58 12.15
N TYR A 613 -0.87 13.90 11.77
CA TYR A 613 -0.66 12.46 11.98
C TYR A 613 0.64 12.21 12.75
N TYR A 614 0.83 11.01 13.32
CA TYR A 614 2.00 10.72 14.14
C TYR A 614 3.10 10.04 13.33
N LEU A 615 4.33 10.59 13.39
CA LEU A 615 5.47 10.22 12.56
C LEU A 615 6.15 8.87 12.90
N PRO A 616 6.05 8.25 14.10
CA PRO A 616 6.70 6.96 14.38
C PRO A 616 6.11 5.76 13.63
N TYR A 617 5.03 5.97 12.92
CA TYR A 617 4.35 4.91 12.16
C TYR A 617 4.79 4.89 10.70
N GLN A 618 4.08 4.13 9.86
CA GLN A 618 4.48 3.93 8.46
C GLN A 618 4.56 5.27 7.70
N PRO A 619 5.68 5.58 7.01
CA PRO A 619 5.93 6.88 6.40
C PRO A 619 5.19 7.04 5.06
N HIS A 620 3.86 6.91 5.06
CA HIS A 620 3.05 6.94 3.85
C HIS A 620 2.72 8.36 3.35
N ALA A 621 2.77 9.38 4.21
CA ALA A 621 2.46 10.75 3.85
C ALA A 621 3.30 11.24 2.66
N ARG A 622 2.70 12.04 1.78
CA ARG A 622 3.41 12.77 0.73
C ARG A 622 4.24 13.92 1.34
N PHE A 623 5.16 14.46 0.56
CA PHE A 623 5.99 15.58 0.97
C PHE A 623 5.15 16.81 1.35
N ASP A 624 4.17 17.18 0.53
CA ASP A 624 3.24 18.29 0.80
C ASP A 624 2.41 18.07 2.07
N GLN A 625 1.92 16.85 2.28
CA GLN A 625 1.16 16.48 3.49
C GLN A 625 2.02 16.63 4.76
N PHE A 626 3.29 16.22 4.70
CA PHE A 626 4.21 16.38 5.83
C PHE A 626 4.39 17.85 6.21
N HIS A 627 4.70 18.73 5.24
CA HIS A 627 4.91 20.15 5.51
C HIS A 627 3.64 20.88 5.96
N ARG A 628 2.47 20.49 5.46
CA ARG A 628 1.18 21.04 5.93
C ARG A 628 0.84 20.57 7.35
N ALA A 629 1.15 19.32 7.68
CA ALA A 629 0.94 18.75 9.01
C ALA A 629 1.93 19.31 10.05
N TYR A 630 3.18 19.58 9.63
CA TYR A 630 4.27 20.06 10.50
C TYR A 630 4.90 21.35 9.94
N PRO A 631 4.25 22.51 10.11
CA PRO A 631 4.70 23.76 9.49
C PRO A 631 6.09 24.24 9.98
N ASN A 632 6.50 23.86 11.21
CA ASN A 632 7.82 24.20 11.75
C ASN A 632 8.93 23.21 11.35
N ALA A 633 8.68 22.27 10.44
CA ALA A 633 9.69 21.31 9.97
C ALA A 633 10.90 22.03 9.33
N THR A 634 10.70 23.15 8.62
CA THR A 634 11.78 23.95 8.03
C THR A 634 12.72 24.52 9.08
N THR A 635 12.20 24.90 10.27
CA THR A 635 13.01 25.35 11.39
C THR A 635 13.87 24.23 11.94
N LEU A 636 13.32 23.01 12.09
CA LEU A 636 14.10 21.83 12.48
C LEU A 636 15.18 21.50 11.44
N PHE A 637 14.87 21.64 10.16
CA PHE A 637 15.84 21.40 9.08
C PHE A 637 16.99 22.42 9.10
N ALA A 638 16.71 23.69 9.39
CA ALA A 638 17.75 24.70 9.57
C ALA A 638 18.64 24.40 10.80
N LEU A 639 18.05 23.87 11.90
CA LEU A 639 18.84 23.40 13.05
C LEU A 639 19.67 22.17 12.70
N LYS A 640 19.16 21.28 11.89
CA LYS A 640 19.90 20.11 11.41
C LYS A 640 21.08 20.54 10.53
N ASP A 641 20.91 21.51 9.63
CA ASP A 641 21.99 22.09 8.82
C ASP A 641 23.10 22.71 9.71
N LYS A 642 22.70 23.31 10.82
CA LYS A 642 23.63 23.95 11.77
C LYS A 642 24.40 22.93 12.62
N TRP A 643 23.73 21.87 13.13
CA TRP A 643 24.26 20.97 14.16
C TRP A 643 24.63 19.57 13.66
N ASP A 644 24.25 19.24 12.44
CA ASP A 644 24.64 18.03 11.70
C ASP A 644 24.99 18.38 10.24
N PRO A 645 25.97 19.32 10.02
CA PRO A 645 26.27 19.84 8.68
C PRO A 645 26.78 18.78 7.71
N ASN A 646 27.33 17.67 8.21
CA ASN A 646 27.78 16.55 7.41
C ASN A 646 26.69 15.52 7.14
N TYR A 647 25.45 15.77 7.60
CA TYR A 647 24.31 14.88 7.47
C TYR A 647 24.64 13.45 7.92
N ARG A 648 25.21 13.33 9.12
CA ARG A 648 25.61 12.03 9.68
C ARG A 648 24.44 11.29 10.30
N PHE A 649 23.50 11.96 10.98
CA PHE A 649 22.34 11.35 11.60
C PHE A 649 21.24 11.09 10.57
N ARG A 650 21.04 9.81 10.23
CA ARG A 650 20.17 9.39 9.11
C ARG A 650 19.20 8.29 9.49
N HIS A 651 18.00 8.35 8.92
CA HIS A 651 17.01 7.28 8.85
C HIS A 651 15.96 7.58 7.78
N CYS A 652 15.06 6.65 7.50
CA CYS A 652 14.10 6.75 6.39
C CYS A 652 13.25 8.04 6.39
N LEU A 653 12.92 8.59 7.58
CA LEU A 653 12.12 9.80 7.69
C LEU A 653 12.86 11.03 7.11
N TRP A 654 14.16 11.17 7.44
CA TRP A 654 15.00 12.28 6.95
C TRP A 654 15.38 12.09 5.48
N GLU A 655 15.61 10.87 5.03
CA GLU A 655 15.79 10.59 3.59
C GLU A 655 14.56 11.02 2.79
N LYS A 656 13.37 10.88 3.38
CA LYS A 656 12.12 11.22 2.70
C LYS A 656 11.79 12.71 2.74
N TYR A 657 11.98 13.42 3.87
CA TYR A 657 11.42 14.76 4.06
C TYR A 657 12.45 15.87 4.21
N TYR A 658 13.69 15.55 4.53
CA TYR A 658 14.75 16.56 4.68
C TYR A 658 15.63 16.71 3.43
N ARG A 659 16.11 15.62 2.85
CA ARG A 659 16.98 15.63 1.66
C ARG A 659 16.20 15.61 0.34
N GLN A 660 14.92 15.66 0.39
CA GLN A 660 14.19 15.39 -0.79
C GLN A 660 14.02 16.56 -1.72
N SER A 661 14.38 16.24 -2.91
CA SER A 661 13.76 16.75 -4.12
C SER A 661 12.45 16.01 -4.35
N ASP A 662 11.46 16.69 -4.87
CA ASP A 662 10.21 16.17 -5.43
C ASP A 662 10.01 14.67 -5.41
N ASP A 663 9.03 14.29 -4.63
CA ASP A 663 8.15 13.13 -4.72
C ASP A 663 8.68 11.98 -5.55
N GLN A 664 9.06 10.91 -4.87
CA GLN A 664 9.43 9.58 -5.39
C GLN A 664 9.03 9.36 -6.86
N ARG A 665 9.64 10.14 -7.77
CA ARG A 665 9.49 9.92 -9.19
C ARG A 665 10.10 8.56 -9.52
N LEU A 666 9.36 7.73 -10.24
CA LEU A 666 9.81 6.42 -10.64
C LEU A 666 10.67 6.49 -11.90
N PHE A 667 10.49 7.54 -12.70
CA PHE A 667 11.05 7.70 -14.04
C PHE A 667 11.69 9.08 -14.20
N SER A 668 12.77 9.15 -14.98
CA SER A 668 13.41 10.40 -15.37
C SER A 668 12.55 11.22 -16.35
N PRO A 669 12.82 12.53 -16.54
CA PRO A 669 12.08 13.35 -17.51
C PRO A 669 12.07 12.77 -18.93
N ASP A 670 13.18 12.19 -19.38
CA ASP A 670 13.28 11.62 -20.73
C ASP A 670 12.43 10.34 -20.86
N GLU A 671 12.30 9.56 -19.79
CA GLU A 671 11.49 8.33 -19.78
C GLU A 671 9.98 8.60 -19.76
N ILE A 672 9.54 9.69 -19.12
CA ILE A 672 8.11 10.05 -19.06
C ILE A 672 7.60 10.63 -20.39
N ASN A 673 8.44 11.30 -21.18
CA ASN A 673 8.03 11.92 -22.44
C ASN A 673 7.58 10.92 -23.50
N GLN A 674 7.88 9.64 -23.33
CA GLN A 674 7.60 8.58 -24.30
C GLN A 674 6.40 7.70 -23.94
N SER A 675 5.75 7.90 -22.77
CA SER A 675 4.71 7.01 -22.29
C SER A 675 3.71 7.73 -21.39
N GLU A 676 2.41 7.70 -21.74
CA GLU A 676 1.32 8.20 -20.88
C GLU A 676 1.20 7.39 -19.59
N PHE A 677 1.40 6.07 -19.64
CA PHE A 677 1.46 5.24 -18.45
C PHE A 677 2.52 5.73 -17.48
N ARG A 678 3.74 6.00 -17.97
CA ARG A 678 4.84 6.49 -17.12
C ARG A 678 4.58 7.91 -16.63
N GLN A 679 3.97 8.79 -17.42
CA GLN A 679 3.60 10.14 -16.98
C GLN A 679 2.67 10.11 -15.77
N VAL A 680 1.59 9.32 -15.82
CA VAL A 680 0.61 9.23 -14.73
C VAL A 680 1.21 8.48 -13.54
N TYR A 681 1.90 7.36 -13.76
CA TYR A 681 2.46 6.54 -12.69
C TYR A 681 3.77 7.10 -12.08
N ASN A 682 4.32 8.17 -12.63
CA ASN A 682 5.56 8.77 -12.14
C ASN A 682 5.41 9.31 -10.71
N THR A 683 4.30 9.97 -10.39
CA THR A 683 4.07 10.59 -9.08
C THR A 683 3.20 9.73 -8.17
N ILE A 684 3.35 9.89 -6.83
CA ILE A 684 2.47 9.21 -5.86
C ILE A 684 1.01 9.63 -6.08
N SER A 685 0.76 10.92 -6.31
CA SER A 685 -0.60 11.43 -6.55
C SER A 685 -1.23 10.82 -7.79
N GLY A 686 -0.47 10.69 -8.88
CA GLY A 686 -0.94 10.04 -10.11
C GLY A 686 -1.31 8.56 -9.87
N ARG A 687 -0.45 7.81 -9.17
CA ARG A 687 -0.70 6.42 -8.79
C ARG A 687 -1.93 6.26 -7.90
N ASP A 688 -2.08 7.12 -6.90
CA ASP A 688 -3.23 7.09 -5.98
C ASP A 688 -4.54 7.39 -6.71
N ASN A 689 -4.54 8.42 -7.56
CA ASN A 689 -5.71 8.76 -8.38
C ASN A 689 -6.07 7.62 -9.35
N PHE A 690 -5.07 6.98 -9.98
CA PHE A 690 -5.36 5.87 -10.87
C PHE A 690 -5.89 4.63 -10.12
N TYR A 691 -5.39 4.38 -8.91
CA TYR A 691 -5.98 3.33 -8.06
C TYR A 691 -7.45 3.63 -7.70
N LEU A 692 -7.77 4.89 -7.34
CA LEU A 692 -9.14 5.32 -7.06
C LEU A 692 -10.05 5.15 -8.28
N PHE A 693 -9.57 5.44 -9.48
CA PHE A 693 -10.28 5.17 -10.72
C PHE A 693 -10.58 3.68 -10.87
N LEU A 694 -9.59 2.81 -10.71
CA LEU A 694 -9.78 1.37 -10.79
C LEU A 694 -10.76 0.85 -9.75
N GLN A 695 -10.74 1.39 -8.54
CA GLN A 695 -11.58 1.00 -7.41
C GLN A 695 -13.03 1.47 -7.55
N ASN A 696 -13.26 2.70 -8.01
CA ASN A 696 -14.58 3.33 -7.93
C ASN A 696 -15.34 3.34 -9.27
N ILE A 697 -14.61 3.34 -10.38
CA ILE A 697 -15.18 3.52 -11.72
C ILE A 697 -15.03 2.26 -12.58
N TYR A 698 -13.82 1.71 -12.66
CA TYR A 698 -13.50 0.65 -13.62
C TYR A 698 -14.11 -0.71 -13.26
N HIS A 699 -13.89 -1.22 -12.08
CA HIS A 699 -14.47 -2.45 -11.48
C HIS A 699 -14.51 -3.73 -12.33
N LEU A 700 -13.68 -3.87 -13.35
CA LEU A 700 -13.65 -5.08 -14.20
C LEU A 700 -12.74 -6.17 -13.64
N TYR A 701 -11.75 -5.79 -12.86
CA TYR A 701 -10.74 -6.66 -12.26
C TYR A 701 -10.52 -6.29 -10.79
N PRO A 702 -9.92 -7.17 -9.97
CA PRO A 702 -9.48 -6.79 -8.62
C PRO A 702 -8.50 -5.61 -8.69
N GLU A 703 -8.93 -4.46 -8.21
CA GLU A 703 -8.27 -3.16 -8.39
C GLU A 703 -6.81 -3.14 -7.94
N HIS A 704 -6.52 -3.74 -6.77
CA HIS A 704 -5.16 -3.77 -6.22
C HIS A 704 -4.19 -4.64 -7.04
N GLN A 705 -4.69 -5.76 -7.61
CA GLN A 705 -3.87 -6.62 -8.48
C GLN A 705 -3.62 -5.94 -9.82
N PHE A 706 -4.64 -5.29 -10.37
CA PHE A 706 -4.51 -4.59 -11.65
C PHE A 706 -3.59 -3.37 -11.53
N HIS A 707 -3.78 -2.55 -10.50
CA HIS A 707 -2.90 -1.41 -10.23
C HIS A 707 -1.43 -1.83 -10.07
N GLN A 708 -1.16 -2.87 -9.28
CA GLN A 708 0.19 -3.39 -9.12
C GLN A 708 0.76 -3.90 -10.45
N ARG A 709 -0.09 -4.53 -11.29
CA ARG A 709 0.34 -5.00 -12.59
C ARG A 709 0.73 -3.84 -13.52
N ILE A 710 -0.08 -2.78 -13.57
CA ILE A 710 0.26 -1.57 -14.35
C ILE A 710 1.61 -1.00 -13.87
N LEU A 711 1.80 -0.87 -12.56
CA LEU A 711 3.05 -0.37 -12.00
C LEU A 711 4.26 -1.23 -12.37
N ASP A 712 4.15 -2.55 -12.22
CA ASP A 712 5.22 -3.50 -12.56
C ASP A 712 5.57 -3.42 -14.06
N THR A 713 4.57 -3.30 -14.93
CA THR A 713 4.72 -3.21 -16.39
C THR A 713 5.35 -1.88 -16.81
N CYS A 714 4.94 -0.76 -16.22
CA CYS A 714 5.58 0.55 -16.45
C CYS A 714 7.07 0.57 -16.07
N GLN A 715 7.48 -0.21 -15.05
CA GLN A 715 8.88 -0.33 -14.68
C GLN A 715 9.67 -1.24 -15.65
N GLN A 716 8.99 -2.15 -16.31
CA GLN A 716 9.59 -3.14 -17.19
C GLN A 716 9.73 -2.66 -18.64
N PHE A 717 8.76 -1.91 -19.17
CA PHE A 717 8.71 -1.43 -20.56
C PHE A 717 8.70 0.10 -20.62
N ASN A 718 9.25 0.67 -21.70
CA ASN A 718 9.47 2.12 -21.85
C ASN A 718 8.52 2.81 -22.83
N ASN A 719 7.64 2.07 -23.50
CA ASN A 719 6.65 2.62 -24.44
C ASN A 719 5.27 2.04 -24.18
N ASP A 720 4.23 2.80 -24.55
CA ASP A 720 2.84 2.47 -24.25
C ASP A 720 2.34 1.20 -24.93
N GLU A 721 2.80 0.92 -26.17
CA GLU A 721 2.41 -0.30 -26.90
C GLU A 721 2.83 -1.56 -26.14
N ALA A 722 4.11 -1.65 -25.77
CA ALA A 722 4.62 -2.81 -25.04
C ALA A 722 3.96 -2.95 -23.65
N ILE A 723 3.67 -1.81 -22.96
CA ILE A 723 2.94 -1.80 -21.69
C ILE A 723 1.52 -2.33 -21.90
N TYR A 724 0.83 -1.85 -22.91
CA TYR A 724 -0.55 -2.22 -23.24
C TYR A 724 -0.69 -3.72 -23.58
N GLU A 725 0.15 -4.24 -24.47
CA GLU A 725 0.13 -5.66 -24.85
C GLU A 725 0.46 -6.59 -23.68
N GLU A 726 1.45 -6.23 -22.86
CA GLU A 726 1.77 -7.02 -21.67
C GLU A 726 0.63 -6.97 -20.64
N LEU A 727 -0.06 -5.83 -20.50
CA LEU A 727 -1.24 -5.74 -19.67
C LEU A 727 -2.36 -6.65 -20.16
N GLN A 728 -2.69 -6.65 -21.45
CA GLN A 728 -3.70 -7.56 -22.02
C GLN A 728 -3.36 -9.03 -21.73
N TYR A 729 -2.10 -9.41 -21.94
CA TYR A 729 -1.63 -10.76 -21.63
C TYR A 729 -1.76 -11.09 -20.14
N ALA A 730 -1.38 -10.16 -19.26
CA ALA A 730 -1.39 -10.36 -17.82
C ALA A 730 -2.81 -10.39 -17.22
N LEU A 731 -3.77 -9.68 -17.82
CA LEU A 731 -5.16 -9.61 -17.35
C LEU A 731 -5.86 -10.96 -17.37
N VAL A 732 -5.52 -11.84 -18.29
CA VAL A 732 -6.04 -13.22 -18.35
C VAL A 732 -5.76 -13.97 -17.03
N GLY A 733 -4.61 -13.72 -16.41
CA GLY A 733 -4.23 -14.35 -15.13
C GLY A 733 -4.85 -13.72 -13.88
N ILE A 734 -5.38 -12.49 -13.99
CA ILE A 734 -6.00 -11.78 -12.86
C ILE A 734 -7.52 -11.99 -12.82
N LYS A 735 -8.14 -12.32 -13.96
CA LYS A 735 -9.59 -12.49 -14.04
C LYS A 735 -10.03 -13.67 -13.17
N PRO A 736 -10.80 -13.44 -12.08
CA PRO A 736 -11.24 -14.52 -11.21
C PRO A 736 -12.21 -15.46 -11.93
N ALA A 737 -12.27 -16.71 -11.51
CA ALA A 737 -13.34 -17.60 -11.91
C ALA A 737 -14.70 -16.94 -11.60
N LEU A 738 -15.60 -16.84 -12.58
CA LEU A 738 -16.85 -16.06 -12.51
C LEU A 738 -16.65 -14.54 -12.34
N GLY A 739 -15.56 -13.97 -12.88
CA GLY A 739 -15.25 -12.55 -12.79
C GLY A 739 -16.36 -11.65 -13.29
N ASP A 740 -17.02 -12.01 -14.38
CA ASP A 740 -18.12 -11.23 -14.96
C ASP A 740 -19.32 -11.13 -14.00
N ILE A 741 -19.67 -12.22 -13.30
CA ILE A 741 -20.76 -12.21 -12.31
C ILE A 741 -20.34 -11.47 -11.03
N ARG A 742 -19.11 -11.61 -10.62
CA ARG A 742 -18.64 -11.09 -9.33
C ARG A 742 -18.24 -9.62 -9.38
N TYR A 743 -17.74 -9.14 -10.51
CA TYR A 743 -17.21 -7.78 -10.68
C TYR A 743 -18.00 -6.96 -11.73
N ALA A 744 -18.10 -7.41 -12.98
CA ALA A 744 -18.66 -6.61 -14.07
C ALA A 744 -20.16 -6.35 -13.91
N LEU A 745 -20.99 -7.34 -13.58
CA LEU A 745 -22.44 -7.13 -13.41
C LEU A 745 -22.79 -6.25 -12.19
N PRO A 746 -22.20 -6.42 -11.00
CA PRO A 746 -22.39 -5.49 -9.88
C PRO A 746 -21.94 -4.07 -10.19
N ALA A 747 -20.81 -3.89 -10.89
CA ALA A 747 -20.31 -2.60 -11.31
C ALA A 747 -21.27 -1.88 -12.27
N LEU A 748 -21.72 -2.59 -13.31
CA LEU A 748 -22.73 -2.09 -14.25
C LEU A 748 -24.01 -1.67 -13.51
N ALA A 749 -24.50 -2.48 -12.58
CA ALA A 749 -25.69 -2.15 -11.78
C ALA A 749 -25.48 -0.93 -10.87
N LYS A 750 -24.27 -0.77 -10.31
CA LYS A 750 -23.90 0.42 -9.51
C LYS A 750 -23.88 1.66 -10.39
N GLN A 751 -23.20 1.62 -11.54
CA GLN A 751 -23.11 2.72 -12.48
C GLN A 751 -24.50 3.15 -13.00
N LYS A 752 -25.37 2.21 -13.36
CA LYS A 752 -26.74 2.51 -13.77
C LYS A 752 -27.50 3.29 -12.69
N ARG A 753 -27.46 2.82 -11.45
CA ARG A 753 -28.13 3.48 -10.33
C ARG A 753 -27.61 4.89 -10.10
N GLU A 754 -26.29 5.06 -10.18
CA GLU A 754 -25.65 6.36 -9.96
C GLU A 754 -26.04 7.36 -11.05
N MET A 755 -25.97 6.97 -12.32
CA MET A 755 -26.35 7.83 -13.45
C MET A 755 -27.84 8.21 -13.41
N ILE A 756 -28.72 7.27 -13.08
CA ILE A 756 -30.16 7.56 -12.93
C ILE A 756 -30.39 8.55 -11.78
N LYS A 757 -29.75 8.34 -10.63
CA LYS A 757 -29.83 9.24 -9.46
C LYS A 757 -29.34 10.65 -9.80
N GLN A 758 -28.18 10.77 -10.44
CA GLN A 758 -27.62 12.07 -10.85
C GLN A 758 -28.48 12.76 -11.89
N THR A 759 -28.97 12.01 -12.88
CA THR A 759 -29.92 12.56 -13.90
C THR A 759 -31.20 13.08 -13.28
N GLN A 760 -31.75 12.36 -12.31
CA GLN A 760 -32.92 12.81 -11.57
C GLN A 760 -32.66 14.06 -10.73
N ALA A 761 -31.45 14.15 -10.12
CA ALA A 761 -31.06 15.27 -9.28
C ALA A 761 -30.73 16.54 -10.07
N ILE A 762 -30.14 16.41 -11.28
CA ILE A 762 -29.72 17.56 -12.09
C ILE A 762 -30.92 18.20 -12.89
N LEU A 763 -31.96 17.41 -13.15
CA LEU A 763 -33.12 17.92 -13.90
C LEU A 763 -34.00 18.80 -13.01
N PRO A 764 -34.40 19.99 -13.47
CA PRO A 764 -35.45 20.78 -12.81
C PRO A 764 -36.75 19.98 -12.70
N THR A 765 -37.51 20.19 -11.64
CA THR A 765 -38.76 19.46 -11.38
C THR A 765 -39.76 19.61 -12.51
N LYS A 766 -39.83 18.65 -13.42
CA LYS A 766 -40.91 18.51 -14.42
C LYS A 766 -41.80 17.33 -14.07
N HIS A 767 -43.09 17.49 -14.15
CA HIS A 767 -44.05 16.44 -13.77
C HIS A 767 -44.17 15.33 -14.81
N HIS A 768 -43.77 15.56 -16.05
CA HIS A 768 -43.87 14.60 -17.15
C HIS A 768 -42.93 14.97 -18.30
N LEU A 769 -42.19 13.99 -18.83
CA LEU A 769 -41.31 14.13 -19.98
C LEU A 769 -41.79 13.22 -21.10
N GLU A 770 -41.94 13.76 -22.33
CA GLU A 770 -42.40 13.01 -23.49
C GLU A 770 -41.35 13.03 -24.62
N GLY A 771 -40.92 11.84 -25.04
CA GLY A 771 -39.89 11.65 -26.04
C GLY A 771 -38.47 11.70 -25.46
N TYR A 772 -37.69 10.67 -25.76
CA TYR A 772 -36.35 10.49 -25.21
C TYR A 772 -35.40 9.93 -26.26
N LEU A 773 -34.15 10.46 -26.30
CA LEU A 773 -33.04 9.91 -27.06
C LEU A 773 -31.85 9.59 -26.12
N GLU A 774 -31.36 8.38 -26.20
CA GLU A 774 -30.11 7.97 -25.54
C GLU A 774 -29.01 7.80 -26.60
N ILE A 775 -27.88 8.52 -26.42
CA ILE A 775 -26.75 8.53 -27.33
C ILE A 775 -25.61 7.73 -26.74
N GLY A 776 -24.99 6.84 -27.54
CA GLY A 776 -23.74 6.15 -27.24
C GLY A 776 -23.88 4.87 -26.40
N THR A 777 -25.10 4.37 -26.23
CA THR A 777 -25.35 3.05 -25.61
C THR A 777 -26.49 2.32 -26.30
N THR A 778 -26.64 1.02 -26.04
CA THR A 778 -27.74 0.21 -26.58
C THR A 778 -29.03 0.27 -25.75
N GLY A 779 -29.23 1.35 -25.00
CA GLY A 779 -30.39 1.58 -24.13
C GLY A 779 -30.14 1.21 -22.67
N ARG A 780 -28.94 1.40 -22.22
CA ARG A 780 -28.44 1.06 -20.86
C ARG A 780 -29.28 1.70 -19.75
N TYR A 781 -29.72 2.93 -19.93
CA TYR A 781 -30.37 3.72 -18.88
C TYR A 781 -31.88 3.86 -19.07
N VAL A 782 -32.41 3.53 -20.24
CA VAL A 782 -33.83 3.74 -20.64
C VAL A 782 -34.83 3.24 -19.58
N ASN A 783 -34.73 1.98 -19.17
CA ASN A 783 -35.67 1.38 -18.23
C ASN A 783 -35.64 2.05 -16.85
N GLY A 784 -34.43 2.41 -16.39
CA GLY A 784 -34.27 3.11 -15.12
C GLY A 784 -34.79 4.54 -15.16
N LEU A 785 -34.48 5.27 -16.23
CA LEU A 785 -34.95 6.65 -16.42
C LEU A 785 -36.47 6.72 -16.64
N LYS A 786 -37.08 5.81 -17.40
CA LYS A 786 -38.54 5.69 -17.52
C LYS A 786 -39.20 5.62 -16.16
N LYS A 787 -38.66 4.79 -15.25
CA LYS A 787 -39.18 4.64 -13.90
C LYS A 787 -38.96 5.88 -13.02
N ALA A 788 -37.77 6.46 -13.06
CA ALA A 788 -37.35 7.56 -12.18
C ALA A 788 -37.98 8.91 -12.60
N LEU A 789 -38.13 9.17 -13.91
CA LEU A 789 -38.55 10.47 -14.48
C LEU A 789 -39.96 10.46 -15.05
N LYS A 790 -40.72 9.35 -14.94
CA LYS A 790 -42.05 9.17 -15.57
C LYS A 790 -42.04 9.49 -17.07
N LEU A 791 -41.01 9.02 -17.79
CA LEU A 791 -40.84 9.20 -19.21
C LEU A 791 -41.91 8.45 -20.01
N SER A 792 -42.50 9.12 -20.99
CA SER A 792 -43.48 8.56 -21.93
C SER A 792 -43.12 8.88 -23.38
N GLY A 793 -43.95 8.47 -24.32
CA GLY A 793 -43.75 8.71 -25.75
C GLY A 793 -42.66 7.83 -26.37
N LYS A 794 -42.20 8.24 -27.56
CA LYS A 794 -41.17 7.51 -28.32
C LYS A 794 -39.80 7.57 -27.64
N VAL A 795 -39.10 6.46 -27.71
CA VAL A 795 -37.70 6.35 -27.24
C VAL A 795 -36.83 5.98 -28.44
N PHE A 796 -35.79 6.75 -28.63
CA PHE A 796 -34.77 6.51 -29.66
C PHE A 796 -33.41 6.16 -29.01
N ILE A 797 -32.64 5.37 -29.73
CA ILE A 797 -31.29 4.94 -29.31
C ILE A 797 -30.35 5.15 -30.48
N SER A 798 -29.31 5.92 -30.28
CA SER A 798 -28.24 6.15 -31.26
C SER A 798 -26.92 5.56 -30.75
N ASN A 799 -26.37 4.62 -31.48
CA ASN A 799 -25.10 3.94 -31.14
C ASN A 799 -24.43 3.42 -32.41
N ASP A 800 -23.10 3.15 -32.35
CA ASP A 800 -22.37 2.61 -33.50
C ASP A 800 -22.73 1.15 -33.81
N MET A 801 -23.05 0.38 -32.76
CA MET A 801 -23.43 -1.03 -32.91
C MET A 801 -24.94 -1.22 -32.81
N THR A 802 -25.50 -1.98 -33.75
CA THR A 802 -26.89 -2.41 -33.71
C THR A 802 -27.13 -3.29 -32.49
N PRO A 803 -28.15 -3.00 -31.64
CA PRO A 803 -28.50 -3.83 -30.50
C PRO A 803 -28.77 -5.28 -30.91
N ASP A 804 -28.07 -6.22 -30.25
CA ASP A 804 -28.23 -7.64 -30.46
C ASP A 804 -28.96 -8.36 -29.30
N HIS A 805 -29.03 -9.68 -29.34
CA HIS A 805 -29.61 -10.54 -28.31
C HIS A 805 -28.56 -11.31 -27.49
N SER A 806 -27.30 -10.84 -27.46
CA SER A 806 -26.27 -11.44 -26.64
C SER A 806 -26.59 -11.27 -25.15
N LEU A 807 -26.08 -12.16 -24.32
CA LEU A 807 -26.27 -12.08 -22.86
C LEU A 807 -25.67 -10.78 -22.27
N ALA A 808 -24.59 -10.28 -22.87
CA ALA A 808 -23.95 -9.03 -22.48
C ALA A 808 -24.88 -7.83 -22.74
N GLU A 809 -25.44 -7.72 -23.94
CA GLU A 809 -26.39 -6.68 -24.33
C GLU A 809 -27.69 -6.73 -23.51
N ILE A 810 -28.23 -7.94 -23.27
CA ILE A 810 -29.43 -8.12 -22.42
C ILE A 810 -29.14 -7.64 -20.98
N ALA A 811 -27.97 -7.96 -20.43
CA ALA A 811 -27.55 -7.49 -19.10
C ALA A 811 -27.36 -5.97 -19.09
N GLU A 812 -26.80 -5.40 -20.16
CA GLU A 812 -26.57 -3.98 -20.31
C GLU A 812 -27.87 -3.19 -20.37
N ARG A 813 -28.81 -3.50 -21.24
CA ARG A 813 -30.09 -2.79 -21.30
C ARG A 813 -31.12 -3.27 -20.24
N GLY A 814 -30.90 -4.43 -19.61
CA GLY A 814 -31.83 -4.98 -18.60
C GLY A 814 -33.16 -5.44 -19.19
N SER A 815 -33.19 -5.82 -20.49
CA SER A 815 -34.37 -6.27 -21.23
C SER A 815 -34.00 -7.22 -22.36
N ILE A 816 -34.79 -8.28 -22.56
CA ILE A 816 -34.64 -9.18 -23.72
C ILE A 816 -35.01 -8.46 -25.02
N LYS A 817 -36.03 -7.62 -24.97
CA LYS A 817 -36.53 -6.84 -26.12
C LYS A 817 -35.77 -5.51 -26.23
N PRO A 818 -35.55 -4.97 -27.46
CA PRO A 818 -35.13 -3.59 -27.64
C PRO A 818 -36.03 -2.62 -26.84
N VAL A 819 -35.42 -1.59 -26.25
CA VAL A 819 -36.07 -0.63 -25.35
C VAL A 819 -36.43 0.69 -26.03
N GLY A 820 -36.04 0.87 -27.31
CA GLY A 820 -36.32 2.03 -28.15
C GLY A 820 -36.13 1.73 -29.63
N GLU A 821 -36.39 2.71 -30.49
CA GLU A 821 -36.15 2.71 -31.93
C GLU A 821 -34.67 3.03 -32.18
N PHE A 822 -33.97 2.14 -32.86
CA PHE A 822 -32.50 2.27 -33.07
C PHE A 822 -32.22 2.97 -34.40
N PHE A 823 -31.19 3.83 -34.40
CA PHE A 823 -30.50 4.32 -35.59
C PHE A 823 -29.00 4.44 -35.33
N ALA A 824 -28.19 4.29 -36.38
CA ALA A 824 -26.72 4.34 -36.26
C ALA A 824 -26.24 5.76 -35.89
N LEU A 825 -25.20 5.85 -35.03
CA LEU A 825 -24.54 7.12 -34.72
C LEU A 825 -23.74 7.63 -35.93
N ASP A 826 -23.25 6.72 -36.79
CA ASP A 826 -22.60 6.95 -38.08
C ASP A 826 -21.49 8.01 -37.99
N ASP A 827 -20.55 7.79 -37.06
CA ASP A 827 -19.43 8.70 -36.81
C ASP A 827 -19.89 10.16 -36.56
N TYR A 828 -20.94 10.35 -35.74
CA TYR A 828 -21.53 11.64 -35.35
C TYR A 828 -22.09 12.45 -36.54
N GLU A 829 -22.63 11.80 -37.58
CA GLU A 829 -23.43 12.50 -38.57
C GLU A 829 -24.71 13.12 -37.95
N PRO A 830 -25.18 14.25 -38.44
CA PRO A 830 -26.39 14.89 -37.93
C PRO A 830 -27.60 13.95 -37.85
N ILE A 831 -28.39 14.05 -36.78
CA ILE A 831 -29.58 13.23 -36.57
C ILE A 831 -30.52 13.41 -37.78
N PRO A 832 -30.90 12.34 -38.50
CA PRO A 832 -31.69 12.44 -39.74
C PRO A 832 -33.11 12.99 -39.45
N ASP A 833 -33.58 13.91 -40.32
CA ASP A 833 -34.91 14.54 -40.19
C ASP A 833 -36.08 13.56 -40.35
N ASN A 834 -35.87 12.51 -41.13
CA ASN A 834 -36.86 11.45 -41.35
C ASN A 834 -36.95 10.43 -40.21
N ILE A 835 -36.04 10.46 -39.23
CA ILE A 835 -36.05 9.57 -38.05
C ILE A 835 -36.68 10.32 -36.87
N ILE A 836 -36.15 11.49 -36.54
CA ILE A 836 -36.62 12.28 -35.41
C ILE A 836 -37.07 13.67 -35.89
N ALA A 837 -38.34 13.95 -35.72
CA ALA A 837 -38.96 15.25 -36.12
C ALA A 837 -38.43 16.40 -35.23
N ASP A 838 -38.45 17.61 -35.78
CA ASP A 838 -38.11 18.83 -35.06
C ASP A 838 -38.98 19.01 -33.81
N ASN A 839 -38.38 19.51 -32.74
CA ASN A 839 -39.08 19.85 -31.48
C ASN A 839 -39.97 18.70 -30.94
N SER A 840 -39.48 17.47 -30.99
CA SER A 840 -40.25 16.28 -30.63
C SER A 840 -39.82 15.63 -29.30
N LEU A 841 -38.64 15.95 -28.77
CA LEU A 841 -38.09 15.30 -27.58
C LEU A 841 -38.00 16.27 -26.38
N ASP A 842 -38.42 15.81 -25.20
CA ASP A 842 -38.21 16.54 -23.95
C ASP A 842 -36.83 16.25 -23.32
N LEU A 843 -36.17 15.10 -23.63
CA LEU A 843 -34.91 14.70 -23.03
C LEU A 843 -33.99 14.02 -24.05
N ILE A 844 -32.74 14.46 -24.05
CA ILE A 844 -31.62 13.76 -24.72
C ILE A 844 -30.49 13.54 -23.70
N THR A 845 -29.87 12.37 -23.71
CA THR A 845 -28.72 12.07 -22.87
C THR A 845 -27.57 11.54 -23.68
N CYS A 846 -26.36 12.05 -23.39
CA CYS A 846 -25.10 11.53 -23.87
C CYS A 846 -24.18 11.31 -22.65
N TYR A 847 -24.02 10.04 -22.21
CA TYR A 847 -23.20 9.69 -21.05
C TYR A 847 -21.81 9.19 -21.41
N ILE A 848 -21.53 8.97 -22.70
CA ILE A 848 -20.21 8.59 -23.20
C ILE A 848 -19.30 9.80 -23.46
N GLY A 849 -19.84 11.01 -23.48
CA GLY A 849 -19.14 12.25 -23.82
C GLY A 849 -19.15 12.59 -25.30
N LEU A 850 -18.87 13.86 -25.63
CA LEU A 850 -18.68 14.37 -26.99
C LEU A 850 -17.22 14.40 -27.40
N HIS A 851 -16.28 14.01 -26.53
CA HIS A 851 -14.85 13.98 -26.83
C HIS A 851 -14.45 12.93 -27.90
N HIS A 852 -15.36 12.01 -28.23
CA HIS A 852 -15.21 11.08 -29.37
C HIS A 852 -15.73 11.67 -30.70
N CYS A 853 -16.45 12.80 -30.66
CA CYS A 853 -16.97 13.44 -31.88
C CYS A 853 -15.85 14.13 -32.66
N PRO A 854 -15.72 13.89 -34.00
CA PRO A 854 -14.79 14.61 -34.83
C PRO A 854 -15.03 16.13 -34.77
N PRO A 855 -13.96 16.95 -34.59
CA PRO A 855 -14.11 18.41 -34.44
C PRO A 855 -14.80 19.09 -35.61
N ASP A 856 -14.63 18.58 -36.83
CA ASP A 856 -15.26 19.08 -38.06
C ASP A 856 -16.76 18.75 -38.16
N LYS A 857 -17.23 17.70 -37.48
CA LYS A 857 -18.66 17.32 -37.39
C LYS A 857 -19.40 17.89 -36.20
N LEU A 858 -18.66 18.31 -35.17
CA LEU A 858 -19.21 18.68 -33.86
C LEU A 858 -20.33 19.74 -33.93
N ASP A 859 -20.09 20.82 -34.69
CA ASP A 859 -21.07 21.91 -34.83
C ASP A 859 -22.38 21.44 -35.49
N ALA A 860 -22.29 20.62 -36.55
CA ALA A 860 -23.46 20.08 -37.25
C ALA A 860 -24.23 19.07 -36.40
N TYR A 861 -23.49 18.22 -35.68
CA TYR A 861 -24.10 17.25 -34.77
C TYR A 861 -24.88 17.92 -33.63
N ILE A 862 -24.27 18.90 -32.94
CA ILE A 862 -24.91 19.67 -31.86
C ILE A 862 -26.14 20.44 -32.38
N ALA A 863 -26.05 21.05 -33.56
CA ALA A 863 -27.20 21.72 -34.19
C ALA A 863 -28.38 20.75 -34.41
N SER A 864 -28.08 19.47 -34.80
CA SER A 864 -29.13 18.45 -34.94
C SER A 864 -29.73 18.03 -33.60
N ILE A 865 -28.96 17.97 -32.50
CA ILE A 865 -29.45 17.74 -31.14
C ILE A 865 -30.40 18.86 -30.74
N CYS A 866 -30.00 20.13 -30.96
CA CYS A 866 -30.84 21.29 -30.66
C CYS A 866 -32.14 21.28 -31.50
N ARG A 867 -32.08 20.90 -32.78
CA ARG A 867 -33.25 20.82 -33.68
C ARG A 867 -34.31 19.90 -33.13
N VAL A 868 -33.97 18.67 -32.71
CA VAL A 868 -34.96 17.67 -32.29
C VAL A 868 -35.52 17.91 -30.88
N LEU A 869 -34.80 18.67 -30.03
CA LEU A 869 -35.30 19.07 -28.71
C LEU A 869 -36.45 20.04 -28.80
N LYS A 870 -37.46 19.85 -27.94
CA LYS A 870 -38.54 20.84 -27.72
C LYS A 870 -37.96 22.13 -27.12
N PRO A 871 -38.63 23.29 -27.24
CA PRO A 871 -38.15 24.56 -26.66
C PRO A 871 -37.79 24.48 -25.16
N ASP A 872 -38.54 23.73 -24.36
CA ASP A 872 -38.25 23.48 -22.95
C ASP A 872 -37.56 22.11 -22.69
N GLY A 873 -36.98 21.51 -23.71
CA GLY A 873 -36.30 20.22 -23.64
C GLY A 873 -34.90 20.34 -23.03
N TYR A 874 -34.42 19.25 -22.46
CA TYR A 874 -33.12 19.15 -21.79
C TYR A 874 -32.16 18.22 -22.53
N PHE A 875 -30.92 18.68 -22.68
CA PHE A 875 -29.82 17.87 -23.08
C PHE A 875 -28.88 17.63 -21.87
N ILE A 876 -28.64 16.39 -21.53
CA ILE A 876 -27.72 16.01 -20.47
C ILE A 876 -26.45 15.42 -21.09
N LEU A 877 -25.32 16.06 -20.81
CA LEU A 877 -23.99 15.64 -21.23
C LEU A 877 -23.18 15.22 -20.03
N ARG A 878 -22.53 14.06 -20.11
CA ARG A 878 -21.48 13.68 -19.20
C ARG A 878 -20.16 13.62 -19.96
N ASP A 879 -19.19 14.45 -19.53
CA ASP A 879 -17.86 14.50 -20.16
C ASP A 879 -16.78 14.82 -19.14
N HIS A 880 -15.53 14.53 -19.49
CA HIS A 880 -14.39 14.79 -18.64
C HIS A 880 -14.08 16.29 -18.53
N ASN A 881 -13.84 16.79 -17.29
CA ASN A 881 -13.33 18.14 -17.09
C ASN A 881 -11.80 18.13 -17.19
N ALA A 882 -11.30 18.06 -18.41
CA ALA A 882 -9.86 17.91 -18.71
C ALA A 882 -9.24 19.22 -19.21
N GLY A 883 -9.31 20.30 -18.40
CA GLY A 883 -8.81 21.63 -18.75
C GLY A 883 -7.28 21.74 -18.82
N THR A 884 -6.52 20.86 -18.14
CA THR A 884 -5.05 20.86 -18.11
C THR A 884 -4.45 19.70 -18.88
N THR A 885 -3.19 19.83 -19.32
CA THR A 885 -2.46 18.73 -19.99
C THR A 885 -2.38 17.48 -19.12
N GLN A 886 -2.12 17.64 -17.81
CA GLN A 886 -2.07 16.52 -16.88
C GLN A 886 -3.40 15.76 -16.77
N GLN A 887 -4.53 16.49 -16.77
CA GLN A 887 -5.86 15.88 -16.75
C GLN A 887 -6.17 15.17 -18.07
N ARG A 888 -5.79 15.74 -19.22
CA ARG A 888 -5.94 15.09 -20.53
C ARG A 888 -5.16 13.79 -20.61
N THR A 889 -3.88 13.79 -20.19
CA THR A 889 -3.08 12.57 -20.12
C THR A 889 -3.71 11.52 -19.20
N PHE A 890 -4.23 11.95 -18.04
CA PHE A 890 -4.91 11.04 -17.12
C PHE A 890 -6.16 10.42 -17.76
N CYS A 891 -7.02 11.21 -18.40
CA CYS A 891 -8.22 10.73 -19.10
C CYS A 891 -7.86 9.84 -20.29
N SER A 892 -6.81 10.16 -21.05
CA SER A 892 -6.30 9.31 -22.13
C SER A 892 -5.87 7.94 -21.61
N LEU A 893 -5.13 7.91 -20.50
CA LEU A 893 -4.72 6.64 -19.87
C LEU A 893 -5.92 5.85 -19.32
N VAL A 894 -6.95 6.52 -18.80
CA VAL A 894 -8.21 5.88 -18.37
C VAL A 894 -8.84 5.10 -19.52
N HIS A 895 -8.96 5.71 -20.70
CA HIS A 895 -9.48 5.06 -21.92
C HIS A 895 -8.57 3.93 -22.39
N THR A 896 -7.27 4.15 -22.43
CA THR A 896 -6.27 3.14 -22.80
C THR A 896 -6.38 1.88 -21.92
N VAL A 897 -6.47 2.06 -20.61
CA VAL A 897 -6.60 0.93 -19.66
C VAL A 897 -7.98 0.27 -19.75
N PHE A 898 -9.03 1.04 -20.05
CA PHE A 898 -10.36 0.47 -20.31
C PHE A 898 -10.33 -0.44 -21.55
N ASN A 899 -9.77 0.04 -22.65
CA ASN A 899 -9.63 -0.70 -23.90
C ASN A 899 -8.77 -1.96 -23.72
N ALA A 900 -7.67 -1.87 -22.99
CA ALA A 900 -6.86 -3.05 -22.64
C ALA A 900 -7.68 -4.10 -21.89
N GLY A 901 -8.53 -3.68 -20.95
CA GLY A 901 -9.36 -4.56 -20.13
C GLY A 901 -10.46 -5.30 -20.89
N ILE A 902 -10.97 -4.73 -21.97
CA ILE A 902 -11.96 -5.35 -22.86
C ILE A 902 -11.33 -5.96 -24.13
N ASN A 903 -10.01 -6.07 -24.17
CA ASN A 903 -9.24 -6.72 -25.21
C ASN A 903 -9.32 -6.06 -26.61
N VAL A 904 -9.42 -4.74 -26.68
CA VAL A 904 -9.30 -3.93 -27.91
C VAL A 904 -7.84 -4.02 -28.41
N SER A 905 -7.60 -4.03 -29.72
CA SER A 905 -6.24 -4.03 -30.25
C SER A 905 -5.51 -2.70 -29.97
N TRP A 906 -4.17 -2.73 -29.90
CA TRP A 906 -3.41 -1.48 -29.73
C TRP A 906 -3.66 -0.48 -30.87
N LEU A 907 -3.77 -0.96 -32.11
CA LEU A 907 -4.05 -0.11 -33.26
C LEU A 907 -5.41 0.58 -33.16
N ASP A 908 -6.46 -0.15 -32.76
CA ASP A 908 -7.79 0.43 -32.56
C ASP A 908 -7.80 1.42 -31.38
N ASN A 909 -7.08 1.11 -30.30
CA ASN A 909 -6.91 2.01 -29.19
C ASN A 909 -6.19 3.33 -29.59
N GLN A 910 -5.19 3.26 -30.46
CA GLN A 910 -4.52 4.45 -30.99
C GLN A 910 -5.40 5.26 -31.96
N ALA A 911 -6.24 4.56 -32.74
CA ALA A 911 -7.14 5.19 -33.69
C ALA A 911 -8.34 5.89 -33.02
N GLU A 912 -8.62 5.58 -31.75
CA GLU A 912 -9.71 6.19 -31.00
C GLU A 912 -9.51 7.69 -30.82
N LEU A 913 -10.47 8.49 -31.32
CA LEU A 913 -10.46 9.94 -31.14
C LEU A 913 -10.70 10.32 -29.68
N ARG A 914 -9.86 11.17 -29.10
CA ARG A 914 -9.89 11.60 -27.70
C ARG A 914 -9.69 13.11 -27.58
N ASN A 915 -10.73 13.86 -27.97
CA ASN A 915 -10.73 15.33 -27.86
C ASN A 915 -11.14 15.77 -26.45
N PHE A 916 -10.37 15.41 -25.43
CA PHE A 916 -10.64 15.81 -24.05
C PHE A 916 -10.49 17.31 -23.85
N GLN A 917 -11.53 17.98 -23.33
CA GLN A 917 -11.61 19.42 -23.08
C GLN A 917 -12.09 19.69 -21.65
N GLY A 918 -11.94 20.93 -21.17
CA GLY A 918 -12.58 21.39 -19.94
C GLY A 918 -14.09 21.60 -20.11
N ILE A 919 -14.86 21.57 -19.05
CA ILE A 919 -16.31 21.80 -19.10
C ILE A 919 -16.66 23.17 -19.70
N ASP A 920 -15.83 24.21 -19.47
CA ASP A 920 -16.04 25.54 -20.05
C ASP A 920 -16.05 25.55 -21.60
N TYR A 921 -15.24 24.69 -22.21
CA TYR A 921 -15.24 24.48 -23.67
C TYR A 921 -16.58 23.89 -24.12
N TRP A 922 -17.05 22.84 -23.46
CA TRP A 922 -18.30 22.19 -23.80
C TRP A 922 -19.49 23.12 -23.63
N ILE A 923 -19.51 23.92 -22.54
CA ILE A 923 -20.52 24.95 -22.30
C ILE A 923 -20.54 25.96 -23.46
N ALA A 924 -19.38 26.54 -23.82
CA ALA A 924 -19.29 27.52 -24.86
C ALA A 924 -19.76 27.00 -26.25
N VAL A 925 -19.37 25.74 -26.59
CA VAL A 925 -19.77 25.11 -27.83
C VAL A 925 -21.27 24.84 -27.88
N LEU A 926 -21.87 24.35 -26.80
CA LEU A 926 -23.30 24.04 -26.72
C LEU A 926 -24.14 25.30 -26.70
N GLU A 927 -23.74 26.36 -26.00
CA GLU A 927 -24.44 27.64 -25.98
C GLU A 927 -24.45 28.35 -27.33
N LYS A 928 -23.35 28.22 -28.11
CA LYS A 928 -23.29 28.70 -29.51
C LYS A 928 -24.44 28.16 -30.38
N HIS A 929 -24.90 26.95 -30.09
CA HIS A 929 -25.98 26.27 -30.80
C HIS A 929 -27.36 26.38 -30.13
N GLY A 930 -27.50 27.23 -29.11
CA GLY A 930 -28.82 27.47 -28.43
C GLY A 930 -29.17 26.46 -27.35
N LEU A 931 -28.19 25.77 -26.80
CA LEU A 931 -28.31 24.89 -25.64
C LEU A 931 -27.66 25.56 -24.42
N TYR A 932 -28.45 26.21 -23.60
CA TYR A 932 -27.99 27.04 -22.48
C TYR A 932 -27.76 26.25 -21.22
N ASP A 933 -26.60 26.45 -20.59
CA ASP A 933 -26.22 25.82 -19.35
C ASP A 933 -27.14 26.24 -18.18
N ILE A 934 -27.66 25.26 -17.44
CA ILE A 934 -28.46 25.51 -16.23
C ILE A 934 -27.62 25.72 -14.96
N LYS A 935 -26.28 25.70 -15.07
CA LYS A 935 -25.30 25.92 -14.00
C LYS A 935 -25.37 24.92 -12.83
N GLN A 936 -25.69 23.68 -13.14
CA GLN A 936 -25.65 22.57 -12.21
C GLN A 936 -24.70 21.49 -12.75
N TYR A 937 -23.74 21.08 -11.92
CA TYR A 937 -22.72 20.12 -12.28
C TYR A 937 -22.66 19.04 -11.22
N LEU A 938 -22.68 17.77 -11.62
CA LEU A 938 -22.58 16.64 -10.70
C LEU A 938 -21.41 15.76 -11.08
N LEU A 939 -20.63 15.36 -10.06
CA LEU A 939 -19.55 14.40 -10.18
C LEU A 939 -19.93 13.10 -9.49
N GLN A 940 -19.44 12.00 -10.00
CA GLN A 940 -19.51 10.74 -9.27
C GLN A 940 -18.51 10.80 -8.10
N ASP A 941 -18.95 10.37 -6.92
CA ASP A 941 -18.09 10.35 -5.74
C ASP A 941 -16.79 9.58 -6.02
N HIS A 942 -15.66 10.19 -5.68
CA HIS A 942 -14.32 9.63 -5.82
C HIS A 942 -13.92 9.28 -7.27
N ASP A 943 -14.45 9.98 -8.28
CA ASP A 943 -14.00 9.85 -9.67
C ASP A 943 -12.84 10.83 -9.99
N PRO A 944 -11.59 10.36 -10.04
CA PRO A 944 -10.44 11.21 -10.33
C PRO A 944 -10.34 11.62 -11.82
N SER A 945 -11.12 11.01 -12.70
CA SER A 945 -11.23 11.39 -14.11
C SER A 945 -12.13 12.61 -14.32
N LEU A 946 -12.72 13.13 -13.25
CA LEU A 946 -13.58 14.32 -13.23
C LEU A 946 -14.69 14.28 -14.31
N ASN A 947 -15.29 13.09 -14.51
CA ASN A 947 -16.32 12.91 -15.52
C ASN A 947 -17.64 13.55 -15.02
N THR A 948 -17.86 14.79 -15.49
CA THR A 948 -18.86 15.73 -14.96
C THR A 948 -20.17 15.61 -15.73
N LEU A 949 -21.29 15.46 -15.02
CA LEU A 949 -22.64 15.53 -15.59
C LEU A 949 -23.10 16.98 -15.62
N MET A 950 -23.51 17.45 -16.81
CA MET A 950 -23.98 18.80 -17.10
C MET A 950 -25.39 18.74 -17.69
N CYS A 951 -26.20 19.75 -17.47
CA CYS A 951 -27.55 19.85 -18.03
C CYS A 951 -27.74 21.16 -18.77
N PHE A 952 -28.29 21.09 -19.99
CA PHE A 952 -28.57 22.22 -20.86
C PHE A 952 -30.04 22.27 -21.23
N CYS A 953 -30.59 23.48 -21.41
CA CYS A 953 -31.95 23.72 -21.84
C CYS A 953 -31.95 24.50 -23.16
N LYS A 954 -32.87 24.14 -24.11
CA LYS A 954 -32.99 24.83 -25.42
C LYS A 954 -33.46 26.26 -25.30
N THR A 955 -34.23 26.61 -24.25
CA THR A 955 -34.76 27.97 -24.07
C THR A 955 -34.05 28.66 -22.90
N PHE A 956 -33.53 29.88 -23.18
CA PHE A 956 -32.97 30.71 -22.12
C PHE A 956 -34.06 31.21 -21.17
N LYS A 957 -34.18 30.59 -20.00
CA LYS A 957 -35.06 31.10 -18.92
C LYS A 957 -34.27 32.13 -18.10
N GLY A 958 -34.37 33.40 -18.47
CA GLY A 958 -33.77 34.55 -17.81
C GLY A 958 -34.24 34.84 -16.39
N LYS A 959 -34.64 33.84 -15.62
CA LYS A 959 -34.89 33.91 -14.18
C LYS A 959 -34.37 32.61 -13.57
N LEU A 960 -33.13 32.64 -13.12
CA LEU A 960 -32.63 31.65 -12.18
C LEU A 960 -33.37 31.79 -10.84
N ILE A 961 -33.77 30.69 -10.33
CA ILE A 961 -34.28 30.46 -8.97
C ILE A 961 -33.31 31.09 -7.97
N GLU A 962 -33.78 32.12 -7.21
CA GLU A 962 -33.16 32.55 -5.95
C GLU A 962 -33.22 31.45 -4.91
#